data_7bad1f573dbeae1604426ebd3a6b272c
#
_entry.id   7bad1f573dbeae1604426ebd3a6b272c
#
_cell.length_a   1.000
_cell.length_b   1.000
_cell.length_c   1.000
_cell.angle_alpha   90.00
_cell.angle_beta   90.00
_cell.angle_gamma   90.00
#
_symmetry.space_group_name_H-M   'P 1'
#
loop_
_entity.id
_entity.type
_entity.pdbx_description
1 polymer ?
#
loop_
_entity_poly.entity_id
_entity_poly.type
_entity_poly.pdbx_seq_one_letter_code
_entity_poly.pdbx_strand_id
1 'polypeptide(L)'
;MSLRDLYHSYNYFVTEESGCLLVGFREDSVTFIVKEIWNKEPLCLADVDGLYAEMQQVGEMCSCNQFRILAHGGYLPEALSFELHGLTVSDESYLKSLESGKHIELFSHNEAAYRAIEEGFQKNRIGAVVQATGTGKSYLIARYIINHLEDTILVIAPNVTIIAEIEKAVGGTMQHVTYRTFQALVLNKADSEQLRADHIIIDEFHHFGAEVWGKAVQDVIDANPEARVLGMSATPIRPEEMLDTVEVYFKGNLFHELSLSMAWYYKILPVPVLVQSVFDLNNQLDKVQQLLNRSDCTSERRQHIQEKIDFARLDFRGSWSASELIRRYLPKEVKKMLVFCKDKEDLKNMIPEVSRWLNQAGLKTETFEIHNGQSNRANEKILRNFRQDTGKLHVLFSINMLIEGLHVEGVDAAMFLRRTESYVVALQQLGRCLKAGSNHHPVVLDFVNNLSGRSVYEVMTRDLAYRPAIRAPKTFKGYTEFQVTGFLSDIRAQVDDMLAELDAWPVMYERLVEFKEREGRWPQAAEGKLGNWCNTQRIAYKKGTLSKDYISHLEQIGFEWEVQDSRWMSCFEELKVFMAKEHRCPKRGEHKLNTWCNTQRQARKKGLLPNERIRLLDSIGFWWEQDLDSLWMENWQQVLTYYKKHKRWPKSNEGKAGAWCNTQRKNRKQGLLSAERIALMDAEGFIWTIDDVWMENYGKLQQFFLENNRWPTARENKLGSWCFVQRRALKKGELSPTRKDLLDKIAFPWTLK
;
A
#
# COMPACT_ATOMS: atom_id res chain seq x y z
N MET A 1 21.17 -5.11 -35.65
CA MET A 1 21.00 -3.64 -35.47
C MET A 1 21.62 -3.30 -34.15
N SER A 2 22.37 -2.20 -34.02
CA SER A 2 22.89 -1.84 -32.67
C SER A 2 21.75 -1.44 -31.75
N LEU A 3 21.94 -1.55 -30.42
CA LEU A 3 20.95 -1.11 -29.42
C LEU A 3 20.57 0.38 -29.64
N ARG A 4 21.55 1.21 -30.01
CA ARG A 4 21.35 2.61 -30.37
C ARG A 4 20.41 2.77 -31.58
N ASP A 5 20.60 1.98 -32.64
CA ASP A 5 19.76 2.03 -33.85
C ASP A 5 18.33 1.57 -33.55
N LEU A 6 18.19 0.56 -32.70
CA LEU A 6 16.88 0.08 -32.22
C LEU A 6 16.13 1.20 -31.51
N TYR A 7 16.74 1.90 -30.54
CA TYR A 7 16.09 3.02 -29.88
C TYR A 7 15.72 4.15 -30.84
N HIS A 8 16.59 4.48 -31.82
CA HIS A 8 16.26 5.46 -32.86
C HIS A 8 15.04 5.04 -33.68
N SER A 9 14.85 3.75 -33.96
CA SER A 9 13.69 3.26 -34.72
C SER A 9 12.36 3.51 -33.99
N TYR A 10 12.38 3.68 -32.67
CA TYR A 10 11.24 4.08 -31.85
C TYR A 10 11.13 5.59 -31.62
N ASN A 11 11.87 6.40 -32.37
CA ASN A 11 11.92 7.87 -32.21
C ASN A 11 12.47 8.37 -30.86
N TYR A 12 13.35 7.60 -30.23
CA TYR A 12 14.08 8.08 -29.06
C TYR A 12 15.32 8.86 -29.50
N PHE A 13 15.64 9.92 -28.74
CA PHE A 13 16.93 10.59 -28.83
C PHE A 13 17.96 9.80 -28.02
N VAL A 14 19.10 9.50 -28.61
CA VAL A 14 20.13 8.68 -28.00
C VAL A 14 21.49 9.36 -28.10
N THR A 15 22.09 9.63 -26.96
CA THR A 15 23.49 10.06 -26.86
C THR A 15 24.27 9.04 -26.03
N GLU A 16 25.58 9.15 -25.95
CA GLU A 16 26.44 8.24 -25.24
C GLU A 16 27.38 9.02 -24.32
N GLU A 17 27.50 8.60 -23.06
CA GLU A 17 28.41 9.15 -22.09
C GLU A 17 28.92 8.06 -21.14
N SER A 18 30.24 8.03 -20.93
CA SER A 18 30.90 7.07 -20.00
C SER A 18 30.52 5.60 -20.26
N GLY A 19 30.33 5.21 -21.52
CA GLY A 19 29.93 3.86 -21.91
C GLY A 19 28.48 3.50 -21.57
N CYS A 20 27.63 4.50 -21.34
CA CYS A 20 26.18 4.36 -21.18
C CYS A 20 25.45 5.08 -22.32
N LEU A 21 24.36 4.47 -22.81
CA LEU A 21 23.42 5.15 -23.69
C LEU A 21 22.45 5.98 -22.87
N LEU A 22 22.37 7.28 -23.19
CA LEU A 22 21.40 8.20 -22.62
C LEU A 22 20.21 8.27 -23.58
N VAL A 23 19.06 7.77 -23.15
CA VAL A 23 17.86 7.60 -23.99
C VAL A 23 16.78 8.56 -23.51
N GLY A 24 16.24 9.38 -24.38
CA GLY A 24 15.21 10.38 -24.06
C GLY A 24 14.08 10.40 -25.08
N PHE A 25 12.89 10.82 -24.62
CA PHE A 25 11.75 11.10 -25.49
C PHE A 25 11.87 12.46 -26.20
N ARG A 26 12.78 13.32 -25.73
CA ARG A 26 13.10 14.64 -26.29
C ARG A 26 14.60 14.83 -26.32
N GLU A 27 15.07 15.69 -27.21
CA GLU A 27 16.49 15.96 -27.40
C GLU A 27 17.19 16.54 -26.15
N ASP A 28 16.43 17.26 -25.34
CA ASP A 28 16.90 17.97 -24.13
C ASP A 28 16.64 17.21 -22.81
N SER A 29 16.19 15.97 -22.87
CA SER A 29 15.82 15.21 -21.68
C SER A 29 16.25 13.75 -21.74
N VAL A 30 17.00 13.29 -20.73
CA VAL A 30 17.33 11.88 -20.54
C VAL A 30 16.26 11.21 -19.70
N THR A 31 15.65 10.14 -20.24
CA THR A 31 14.60 9.38 -19.56
C THR A 31 15.16 8.09 -18.96
N PHE A 32 16.06 7.42 -19.68
CA PHE A 32 16.71 6.18 -19.24
C PHE A 32 18.22 6.27 -19.48
N ILE A 33 18.98 5.62 -18.63
CA ILE A 33 20.40 5.33 -18.84
C ILE A 33 20.54 3.83 -19.03
N VAL A 34 21.08 3.42 -20.15
CA VAL A 34 21.22 2.01 -20.51
C VAL A 34 22.68 1.65 -20.63
N LYS A 35 23.11 0.61 -19.93
CA LYS A 35 24.44 0.03 -20.03
C LYS A 35 24.35 -1.37 -20.61
N GLU A 36 24.95 -1.56 -21.81
CA GLU A 36 25.01 -2.84 -22.49
C GLU A 36 26.29 -3.56 -22.10
N ILE A 37 26.18 -4.82 -21.66
CA ILE A 37 27.29 -5.66 -21.17
C ILE A 37 27.36 -6.94 -22.00
N TRP A 38 28.47 -7.10 -22.68
CA TRP A 38 28.79 -8.32 -23.45
C TRP A 38 29.57 -9.31 -22.57
N ASN A 39 28.86 -9.98 -21.67
CA ASN A 39 29.42 -10.96 -20.76
C ASN A 39 29.30 -12.39 -21.30
N LYS A 40 30.24 -13.27 -20.94
CA LYS A 40 30.19 -14.71 -21.29
C LYS A 40 29.54 -15.54 -20.19
N GLU A 41 29.69 -15.11 -18.94
CA GLU A 41 29.12 -15.75 -17.76
C GLU A 41 28.04 -14.85 -17.16
N PRO A 42 26.96 -15.41 -16.56
CA PRO A 42 25.91 -14.64 -15.94
C PRO A 42 26.45 -13.68 -14.87
N LEU A 43 25.94 -12.43 -14.85
CA LEU A 43 26.31 -11.44 -13.86
C LEU A 43 25.81 -11.84 -12.46
N CYS A 44 26.67 -11.73 -11.47
CA CYS A 44 26.29 -11.90 -10.07
C CYS A 44 25.74 -10.58 -9.46
N LEU A 45 25.23 -10.65 -8.23
CA LEU A 45 24.71 -9.49 -7.53
C LEU A 45 25.74 -8.36 -7.36
N ALA A 46 27.00 -8.70 -7.06
CA ALA A 46 28.09 -7.72 -6.88
C ALA A 46 28.42 -6.99 -8.19
N ASP A 47 28.35 -7.69 -9.34
CA ASP A 47 28.56 -7.09 -10.65
C ASP A 47 27.45 -6.07 -10.96
N VAL A 48 26.19 -6.44 -10.71
CA VAL A 48 25.04 -5.55 -10.91
C VAL A 48 25.12 -4.33 -10.01
N ASP A 49 25.49 -4.50 -8.74
CA ASP A 49 25.65 -3.39 -7.77
C ASP A 49 26.76 -2.42 -8.20
N GLY A 50 27.90 -2.96 -8.65
CA GLY A 50 29.01 -2.16 -9.18
C GLY A 50 28.62 -1.35 -10.43
N LEU A 51 27.96 -1.99 -11.41
CA LEU A 51 27.46 -1.32 -12.62
C LEU A 51 26.42 -0.26 -12.30
N TYR A 52 25.54 -0.54 -11.36
CA TYR A 52 24.53 0.42 -10.94
C TYR A 52 25.15 1.66 -10.28
N ALA A 53 26.16 1.49 -9.42
CA ALA A 53 26.87 2.61 -8.80
C ALA A 53 27.57 3.52 -9.84
N GLU A 54 28.17 2.93 -10.89
CA GLU A 54 28.72 3.70 -12.02
C GLU A 54 27.64 4.49 -12.76
N MET A 55 26.51 3.84 -13.06
CA MET A 55 25.40 4.48 -13.79
C MET A 55 24.75 5.60 -12.99
N GLN A 56 24.70 5.49 -11.65
CA GLN A 56 24.19 6.55 -10.78
C GLN A 56 25.00 7.85 -10.90
N GLN A 57 26.33 7.77 -11.05
CA GLN A 57 27.18 8.95 -11.27
C GLN A 57 26.81 9.67 -12.56
N VAL A 58 26.55 8.92 -13.65
CA VAL A 58 26.05 9.47 -14.91
C VAL A 58 24.65 10.06 -14.72
N GLY A 59 23.80 9.38 -13.95
CA GLY A 59 22.45 9.85 -13.63
C GLY A 59 22.41 11.18 -12.90
N GLU A 60 23.32 11.41 -11.96
CA GLU A 60 23.47 12.70 -11.26
C GLU A 60 23.81 13.84 -12.22
N MET A 61 24.67 13.61 -13.22
CA MET A 61 25.05 14.63 -14.21
C MET A 61 23.90 15.02 -15.14
N CYS A 62 23.06 14.08 -15.54
CA CYS A 62 21.95 14.32 -16.47
C CYS A 62 20.57 14.34 -15.80
N SER A 63 20.53 14.34 -14.46
CA SER A 63 19.30 14.35 -13.67
C SER A 63 18.33 13.20 -13.98
N CYS A 64 18.86 12.01 -14.27
CA CYS A 64 18.09 10.80 -14.55
C CYS A 64 18.21 9.77 -13.41
N ASN A 65 17.11 9.13 -13.08
CA ASN A 65 17.03 8.11 -12.01
C ASN A 65 16.46 6.77 -12.49
N GLN A 66 16.41 6.55 -13.81
CA GLN A 66 15.97 5.30 -14.41
C GLN A 66 17.13 4.66 -15.14
N PHE A 67 17.48 3.44 -14.77
CA PHE A 67 18.65 2.73 -15.23
C PHE A 67 18.27 1.36 -15.76
N ARG A 68 18.93 0.93 -16.83
CA ARG A 68 18.80 -0.42 -17.38
C ARG A 68 20.17 -1.04 -17.62
N ILE A 69 20.40 -2.22 -17.07
CA ILE A 69 21.56 -3.05 -17.43
C ILE A 69 21.07 -4.14 -18.39
N LEU A 70 21.66 -4.19 -19.57
CA LEU A 70 21.39 -5.21 -20.56
C LEU A 70 22.61 -6.15 -20.62
N ALA A 71 22.46 -7.39 -20.17
CA ALA A 71 23.54 -8.38 -20.13
C ALA A 71 23.26 -9.53 -21.10
N HIS A 72 24.14 -9.71 -22.10
CA HIS A 72 24.01 -10.76 -23.11
C HIS A 72 24.28 -12.17 -22.56
N GLY A 73 25.10 -12.31 -21.52
CA GLY A 73 25.32 -13.57 -20.80
C GLY A 73 24.29 -13.87 -19.70
N GLY A 74 23.29 -13.01 -19.53
CA GLY A 74 22.26 -13.16 -18.50
C GLY A 74 22.72 -12.84 -17.09
N TYR A 75 21.96 -13.32 -16.08
CA TYR A 75 22.13 -13.02 -14.67
C TYR A 75 21.98 -14.27 -13.82
N LEU A 76 22.68 -14.33 -12.70
CA LEU A 76 22.41 -15.32 -11.66
C LEU A 76 21.07 -15.00 -10.93
N PRO A 77 20.40 -16.00 -10.35
CA PRO A 77 19.09 -15.81 -9.70
C PRO A 77 19.06 -14.73 -8.62
N GLU A 78 20.14 -14.59 -7.84
CA GLU A 78 20.27 -13.55 -6.82
C GLU A 78 20.34 -12.14 -7.40
N ALA A 79 20.91 -11.96 -8.59
CA ALA A 79 20.94 -10.67 -9.29
C ALA A 79 19.59 -10.28 -9.88
N LEU A 80 18.76 -11.27 -10.25
CA LEU A 80 17.38 -11.04 -10.72
C LEU A 80 16.41 -10.70 -9.60
N SER A 81 16.69 -11.17 -8.36
CA SER A 81 15.87 -10.88 -7.18
C SER A 81 16.22 -9.55 -6.52
N PHE A 82 17.16 -8.81 -7.06
CA PHE A 82 17.65 -7.54 -6.53
C PHE A 82 16.69 -6.42 -6.91
N GLU A 83 15.84 -6.04 -5.96
CA GLU A 83 14.89 -4.92 -6.12
C GLU A 83 15.59 -3.59 -5.76
N LEU A 84 16.22 -2.95 -6.75
CA LEU A 84 16.59 -1.55 -6.67
C LEU A 84 15.59 -0.71 -7.47
N HIS A 85 14.95 0.22 -6.78
CA HIS A 85 14.05 1.16 -7.46
C HIS A 85 14.85 2.05 -8.42
N GLY A 86 14.35 2.13 -9.66
CA GLY A 86 15.04 2.82 -10.74
C GLY A 86 15.94 1.93 -11.58
N LEU A 87 16.29 0.72 -11.15
CA LEU A 87 17.08 -0.21 -11.94
C LEU A 87 16.20 -1.31 -12.57
N THR A 88 16.39 -1.56 -13.84
CA THR A 88 15.85 -2.72 -14.58
C THR A 88 17.00 -3.55 -15.10
N VAL A 89 17.01 -4.84 -14.83
CA VAL A 89 17.92 -5.81 -15.45
C VAL A 89 17.23 -6.47 -16.63
N SER A 90 17.92 -6.62 -17.74
CA SER A 90 17.38 -7.13 -19.01
C SER A 90 18.39 -8.04 -19.68
N ASP A 91 17.90 -9.02 -20.41
CA ASP A 91 18.70 -9.97 -21.20
C ASP A 91 18.36 -9.88 -22.70
N GLU A 92 18.79 -10.87 -23.48
CA GLU A 92 18.52 -10.93 -24.92
C GLU A 92 17.02 -10.95 -25.27
N SER A 93 16.13 -11.34 -24.35
CA SER A 93 14.68 -11.33 -24.61
C SER A 93 14.15 -9.91 -24.77
N TYR A 94 14.76 -8.96 -24.08
CA TYR A 94 14.49 -7.54 -24.25
C TYR A 94 14.86 -7.03 -25.65
N LEU A 95 16.03 -7.41 -26.17
CA LEU A 95 16.43 -7.06 -27.52
C LEU A 95 15.46 -7.63 -28.59
N LYS A 96 15.06 -8.89 -28.44
CA LYS A 96 14.06 -9.51 -29.31
C LYS A 96 12.74 -8.76 -29.30
N SER A 97 12.32 -8.25 -28.13
CA SER A 97 11.11 -7.43 -28.01
C SER A 97 11.25 -6.09 -28.75
N LEU A 98 12.41 -5.43 -28.65
CA LEU A 98 12.72 -4.22 -29.42
C LEU A 98 12.72 -4.50 -30.96
N GLU A 99 13.35 -5.60 -31.40
CA GLU A 99 13.39 -5.99 -32.78
C GLU A 99 12.03 -6.32 -33.40
N SER A 100 11.08 -6.74 -32.58
CA SER A 100 9.70 -7.08 -32.99
C SER A 100 8.88 -5.87 -33.51
N GLY A 101 9.34 -4.65 -33.28
CA GLY A 101 8.62 -3.42 -33.64
C GLY A 101 7.39 -3.13 -32.78
N LYS A 102 7.18 -3.91 -31.70
CA LYS A 102 6.01 -3.84 -30.80
C LYS A 102 6.45 -3.75 -29.34
N HIS A 103 7.33 -2.82 -29.05
CA HIS A 103 7.86 -2.65 -27.71
C HIS A 103 7.39 -1.33 -27.08
N ILE A 104 7.00 -1.37 -25.80
CA ILE A 104 6.77 -0.20 -24.96
C ILE A 104 7.78 -0.24 -23.81
N GLU A 105 8.61 0.77 -23.72
CA GLU A 105 9.56 0.92 -22.63
C GLU A 105 8.83 1.28 -21.34
N LEU A 106 9.07 0.51 -20.29
CA LEU A 106 8.50 0.74 -18.98
C LEU A 106 9.58 1.18 -17.97
N PHE A 107 9.21 2.03 -17.04
CA PHE A 107 10.05 2.28 -15.86
C PHE A 107 10.15 1.02 -14.99
N SER A 108 11.22 0.90 -14.22
CA SER A 108 11.51 -0.28 -13.39
C SER A 108 10.33 -0.71 -12.50
N HIS A 109 9.65 0.23 -11.87
CA HIS A 109 8.48 -0.04 -11.03
C HIS A 109 7.27 -0.55 -11.85
N ASN A 110 7.14 -0.15 -13.10
CA ASN A 110 6.09 -0.64 -14.00
C ASN A 110 6.45 -2.02 -14.58
N GLU A 111 7.73 -2.31 -14.81
CA GLU A 111 8.19 -3.67 -15.15
C GLU A 111 7.92 -4.65 -14.01
N ALA A 112 8.15 -4.23 -12.75
CA ALA A 112 7.81 -5.02 -11.58
C ALA A 112 6.29 -5.25 -11.47
N ALA A 113 5.49 -4.21 -11.70
CA ALA A 113 4.03 -4.30 -11.72
C ALA A 113 3.54 -5.23 -12.84
N TYR A 114 4.12 -5.14 -14.04
CA TYR A 114 3.77 -5.99 -15.16
C TYR A 114 4.05 -7.47 -14.86
N ARG A 115 5.24 -7.79 -14.32
CA ARG A 115 5.58 -9.15 -13.88
C ARG A 115 4.60 -9.67 -12.83
N ALA A 116 4.25 -8.84 -11.85
CA ALA A 116 3.30 -9.20 -10.81
C ALA A 116 1.88 -9.47 -11.37
N ILE A 117 1.46 -8.78 -12.43
CA ILE A 117 0.20 -9.04 -13.15
C ILE A 117 0.25 -10.44 -13.80
N GLU A 118 1.32 -10.75 -14.55
CA GLU A 118 1.47 -12.04 -15.22
C GLU A 118 1.49 -13.21 -14.22
N GLU A 119 2.27 -13.08 -13.14
CA GLU A 119 2.32 -14.06 -12.06
C GLU A 119 0.99 -14.19 -11.31
N GLY A 120 0.30 -13.07 -11.12
CA GLY A 120 -1.01 -13.01 -10.48
C GLY A 120 -2.06 -13.78 -11.27
N PHE A 121 -2.06 -13.63 -12.60
CA PHE A 121 -2.97 -14.33 -13.49
C PHE A 121 -2.67 -15.83 -13.66
N GLN A 122 -1.49 -16.29 -13.30
CA GLN A 122 -1.23 -17.74 -13.18
C GLN A 122 -2.00 -18.39 -12.03
N LYS A 123 -2.39 -17.61 -11.02
CA LYS A 123 -3.02 -18.09 -9.80
C LYS A 123 -4.50 -17.70 -9.71
N ASN A 124 -4.86 -16.54 -10.22
CA ASN A 124 -6.18 -15.95 -10.06
C ASN A 124 -6.65 -15.30 -11.36
N ARG A 125 -7.87 -15.56 -11.77
CA ARG A 125 -8.49 -14.94 -12.96
C ARG A 125 -8.79 -13.46 -12.80
N ILE A 126 -9.00 -12.99 -11.58
CA ILE A 126 -9.38 -11.61 -11.25
C ILE A 126 -8.35 -11.05 -10.27
N GLY A 127 -7.84 -9.85 -10.56
CA GLY A 127 -6.93 -9.17 -9.66
C GLY A 127 -6.80 -7.68 -9.95
N ALA A 128 -6.22 -6.97 -9.00
CA ALA A 128 -6.09 -5.52 -9.02
C ALA A 128 -4.63 -5.06 -8.88
N VAL A 129 -4.35 -3.91 -9.48
CA VAL A 129 -3.13 -3.13 -9.29
C VAL A 129 -3.50 -1.78 -8.73
N VAL A 130 -2.93 -1.43 -7.59
CA VAL A 130 -3.07 -0.11 -6.97
C VAL A 130 -1.76 0.65 -7.20
N GLN A 131 -1.83 1.74 -7.95
CA GLN A 131 -0.64 2.48 -8.35
C GLN A 131 -0.92 3.98 -8.38
N ALA A 132 -0.11 4.77 -7.67
CA ALA A 132 -0.28 6.22 -7.54
C ALA A 132 -0.42 6.93 -8.89
N THR A 133 -1.13 8.04 -8.90
CA THR A 133 -1.22 8.91 -10.10
C THR A 133 0.17 9.44 -10.48
N GLY A 134 0.47 9.52 -11.76
CA GLY A 134 1.75 10.02 -12.27
C GLY A 134 2.84 8.95 -12.40
N THR A 135 2.58 7.71 -12.01
CA THR A 135 3.56 6.60 -12.09
C THR A 135 3.52 5.83 -13.41
N GLY A 136 2.63 6.18 -14.35
CA GLY A 136 2.61 5.59 -15.69
C GLY A 136 1.66 4.41 -15.88
N LYS A 137 0.53 4.35 -15.18
CA LYS A 137 -0.52 3.31 -15.35
C LYS A 137 -0.93 3.08 -16.81
N SER A 138 -1.14 4.14 -17.59
CA SER A 138 -1.55 4.03 -18.99
C SER A 138 -0.53 3.28 -19.85
N TYR A 139 0.77 3.43 -19.58
CA TYR A 139 1.84 2.68 -20.24
C TYR A 139 1.86 1.21 -19.83
N LEU A 140 1.52 0.92 -18.56
CA LEU A 140 1.38 -0.45 -18.07
C LEU A 140 0.21 -1.17 -18.77
N ILE A 141 -0.94 -0.49 -18.94
CA ILE A 141 -2.09 -0.99 -19.72
C ILE A 141 -1.66 -1.21 -21.18
N ALA A 142 -0.98 -0.23 -21.78
CA ALA A 142 -0.53 -0.33 -23.15
C ALA A 142 0.44 -1.50 -23.39
N ARG A 143 1.38 -1.74 -22.45
CA ARG A 143 2.28 -2.90 -22.48
C ARG A 143 1.51 -4.22 -22.40
N TYR A 144 0.51 -4.28 -21.52
CA TYR A 144 -0.36 -5.45 -21.41
C TYR A 144 -1.09 -5.74 -22.71
N ILE A 145 -1.66 -4.72 -23.35
CA ILE A 145 -2.36 -4.84 -24.63
C ILE A 145 -1.41 -5.36 -25.73
N ILE A 146 -0.21 -4.79 -25.84
CA ILE A 146 0.76 -5.18 -26.89
C ILE A 146 1.26 -6.61 -26.71
N ASN A 147 1.33 -7.09 -25.47
CA ASN A 147 1.79 -8.45 -25.22
C ASN A 147 0.69 -9.53 -25.37
N HIS A 148 -0.58 -9.11 -25.61
CA HIS A 148 -1.74 -10.01 -25.77
C HIS A 148 -2.47 -9.75 -27.10
N LEU A 149 -1.72 -9.70 -28.22
CA LEU A 149 -2.23 -9.34 -29.55
C LEU A 149 -3.17 -10.39 -30.16
N GLU A 150 -3.08 -11.63 -29.72
CA GLU A 150 -3.93 -12.74 -30.19
C GLU A 150 -5.26 -12.80 -29.43
N ASP A 151 -5.36 -12.11 -28.27
CA ASP A 151 -6.52 -12.13 -27.40
C ASP A 151 -7.42 -10.91 -27.64
N THR A 152 -8.71 -11.06 -27.39
CA THR A 152 -9.64 -9.93 -27.44
C THR A 152 -9.66 -9.21 -26.09
N ILE A 153 -9.47 -7.88 -26.13
CA ILE A 153 -9.34 -7.06 -24.92
C ILE A 153 -10.44 -6.02 -24.86
N LEU A 154 -11.13 -5.95 -23.72
CA LEU A 154 -12.06 -4.88 -23.38
C LEU A 154 -11.44 -3.95 -22.35
N VAL A 155 -11.31 -2.67 -22.68
CA VAL A 155 -10.82 -1.64 -21.77
C VAL A 155 -12.00 -0.76 -21.35
N ILE A 156 -12.25 -0.70 -20.04
CA ILE A 156 -13.30 0.14 -19.44
C ILE A 156 -12.61 1.26 -18.66
N ALA A 157 -12.96 2.52 -18.99
CA ALA A 157 -12.36 3.70 -18.38
C ALA A 157 -13.42 4.75 -18.03
N PRO A 158 -13.13 5.71 -17.11
CA PRO A 158 -14.09 6.73 -16.70
C PRO A 158 -14.57 7.64 -17.83
N ASN A 159 -13.71 7.97 -18.78
CA ASN A 159 -14.03 8.91 -19.84
C ASN A 159 -13.19 8.67 -21.12
N VAL A 160 -13.60 9.31 -22.21
CA VAL A 160 -12.96 9.18 -23.53
C VAL A 160 -11.52 9.74 -23.57
N THR A 161 -11.17 10.66 -22.68
CA THR A 161 -9.83 11.26 -22.66
C THR A 161 -8.79 10.24 -22.18
N ILE A 162 -9.13 9.46 -21.15
CA ILE A 162 -8.26 8.35 -20.69
C ILE A 162 -8.12 7.28 -21.77
N ILE A 163 -9.22 6.94 -22.45
CA ILE A 163 -9.19 6.02 -23.57
C ILE A 163 -8.19 6.52 -24.64
N ALA A 164 -8.29 7.80 -25.02
CA ALA A 164 -7.37 8.39 -26.00
C ALA A 164 -5.90 8.39 -25.54
N GLU A 165 -5.64 8.54 -24.24
CA GLU A 165 -4.29 8.43 -23.67
C GLU A 165 -3.75 6.99 -23.77
N ILE A 166 -4.58 6.00 -23.48
CA ILE A 166 -4.22 4.58 -23.61
C ILE A 166 -3.99 4.24 -25.09
N GLU A 167 -4.89 4.63 -26.00
CA GLU A 167 -4.71 4.44 -27.45
C GLU A 167 -3.42 5.07 -27.96
N LYS A 168 -3.12 6.29 -27.52
CA LYS A 168 -1.86 6.96 -27.86
C LYS A 168 -0.64 6.19 -27.33
N ALA A 169 -0.71 5.66 -26.10
CA ALA A 169 0.38 4.89 -25.50
C ALA A 169 0.58 3.54 -26.23
N VAL A 170 -0.47 2.94 -26.75
CA VAL A 170 -0.43 1.71 -27.57
C VAL A 170 0.10 1.98 -28.99
N GLY A 171 0.12 3.24 -29.44
CA GLY A 171 0.55 3.63 -30.79
C GLY A 171 -0.59 3.71 -31.81
N GLY A 172 -1.85 3.75 -31.36
CA GLY A 172 -3.04 3.88 -32.18
C GLY A 172 -4.13 2.87 -31.87
N THR A 173 -5.21 2.88 -32.65
CA THR A 173 -6.33 1.96 -32.47
C THR A 173 -5.96 0.54 -32.90
N MET A 174 -6.20 -0.45 -32.04
CA MET A 174 -5.97 -1.87 -32.31
C MET A 174 -7.30 -2.60 -32.57
N GLN A 175 -7.35 -3.47 -33.59
CA GLN A 175 -8.60 -4.15 -34.00
C GLN A 175 -9.13 -5.14 -32.94
N HIS A 176 -8.23 -5.74 -32.14
CA HIS A 176 -8.58 -6.70 -31.10
C HIS A 176 -8.93 -6.03 -29.76
N VAL A 177 -8.88 -4.68 -29.67
CA VAL A 177 -9.17 -3.92 -28.45
C VAL A 177 -10.47 -3.13 -28.60
N THR A 178 -11.39 -3.36 -27.68
CA THR A 178 -12.64 -2.61 -27.57
C THR A 178 -12.58 -1.66 -26.38
N TYR A 179 -12.84 -0.38 -26.61
CA TYR A 179 -12.85 0.63 -25.55
C TYR A 179 -14.27 1.05 -25.21
N ARG A 180 -14.59 1.14 -23.92
CA ARG A 180 -15.88 1.62 -23.41
C ARG A 180 -15.69 2.52 -22.21
N THR A 181 -16.55 3.53 -22.07
CA THR A 181 -16.66 4.27 -20.81
C THR A 181 -17.69 3.61 -19.90
N PHE A 182 -17.58 3.81 -18.55
CA PHE A 182 -18.60 3.35 -17.62
C PHE A 182 -20.01 3.84 -18.02
N GLN A 183 -20.12 5.10 -18.46
CA GLN A 183 -21.38 5.66 -18.91
C GLN A 183 -21.93 4.97 -20.18
N ALA A 184 -21.05 4.62 -21.11
CA ALA A 184 -21.45 3.91 -22.33
C ALA A 184 -22.02 2.51 -22.04
N LEU A 185 -21.46 1.80 -21.06
CA LEU A 185 -21.96 0.50 -20.60
C LEU A 185 -23.40 0.63 -20.04
N VAL A 186 -23.67 1.68 -19.27
CA VAL A 186 -25.00 1.91 -18.70
C VAL A 186 -26.04 2.27 -19.76
N LEU A 187 -25.67 3.15 -20.70
CA LEU A 187 -26.59 3.63 -21.75
C LEU A 187 -26.93 2.56 -22.78
N ASN A 188 -25.98 1.67 -23.10
CA ASN A 188 -26.11 0.62 -24.12
C ASN A 188 -26.10 -0.76 -23.50
N LYS A 189 -27.00 -1.04 -22.57
CA LYS A 189 -27.02 -2.28 -21.81
C LYS A 189 -27.12 -3.53 -22.69
N ALA A 190 -27.92 -3.53 -23.75
CA ALA A 190 -28.05 -4.63 -24.67
C ALA A 190 -26.75 -4.97 -25.41
N ASP A 191 -25.96 -3.94 -25.79
CA ASP A 191 -24.65 -4.11 -26.41
C ASP A 191 -23.62 -4.64 -25.39
N SER A 192 -23.73 -4.17 -24.14
CA SER A 192 -22.81 -4.57 -23.05
C SER A 192 -22.89 -6.07 -22.74
N GLU A 193 -24.10 -6.66 -22.78
CA GLU A 193 -24.31 -8.10 -22.58
C GLU A 193 -23.76 -8.96 -23.73
N GLN A 194 -23.50 -8.36 -24.90
CA GLN A 194 -22.95 -9.04 -26.08
C GLN A 194 -21.43 -8.88 -26.19
N LEU A 195 -20.82 -7.99 -25.41
CA LEU A 195 -19.35 -7.82 -25.40
C LEU A 195 -18.68 -9.12 -24.99
N ARG A 196 -17.77 -9.61 -25.83
CA ARG A 196 -16.93 -10.76 -25.52
C ARG A 196 -15.47 -10.33 -25.52
N ALA A 197 -14.75 -10.81 -24.50
CA ALA A 197 -13.35 -10.51 -24.34
C ALA A 197 -12.64 -11.62 -23.56
N ASP A 198 -11.40 -11.91 -23.94
CA ASP A 198 -10.51 -12.78 -23.19
C ASP A 198 -9.91 -12.06 -21.99
N HIS A 199 -9.75 -10.71 -22.12
CA HIS A 199 -9.25 -9.86 -21.06
C HIS A 199 -10.14 -8.63 -20.88
N ILE A 200 -10.44 -8.29 -19.61
CA ILE A 200 -11.17 -7.09 -19.23
C ILE A 200 -10.28 -6.24 -18.35
N ILE A 201 -9.96 -5.04 -18.79
CA ILE A 201 -9.16 -4.05 -18.04
C ILE A 201 -10.10 -2.95 -17.57
N ILE A 202 -10.12 -2.69 -16.25
CA ILE A 202 -10.97 -1.68 -15.62
C ILE A 202 -10.05 -0.61 -15.03
N ASP A 203 -9.92 0.53 -15.72
CA ASP A 203 -9.15 1.65 -15.18
C ASP A 203 -10.00 2.48 -14.23
N GLU A 204 -9.36 2.98 -13.18
CA GLU A 204 -9.98 3.67 -12.03
C GLU A 204 -11.13 2.86 -11.41
N PHE A 205 -10.85 1.60 -11.09
CA PHE A 205 -11.85 0.64 -10.59
C PHE A 205 -12.53 1.04 -9.27
N HIS A 206 -12.08 2.08 -8.58
CA HIS A 206 -12.80 2.62 -7.44
C HIS A 206 -14.22 3.11 -7.79
N HIS A 207 -14.46 3.42 -9.07
CA HIS A 207 -15.82 3.69 -9.60
C HIS A 207 -16.72 2.45 -9.63
N PHE A 208 -16.16 1.25 -9.54
CA PHE A 208 -16.92 0.00 -9.49
C PHE A 208 -17.89 -0.05 -8.29
N GLY A 209 -17.60 0.67 -7.21
CA GLY A 209 -18.49 0.82 -6.06
C GLY A 209 -19.74 1.66 -6.30
N ALA A 210 -19.86 2.38 -7.43
CA ALA A 210 -21.07 3.12 -7.75
C ALA A 210 -22.19 2.15 -8.18
N GLU A 211 -23.36 2.22 -7.54
CA GLU A 211 -24.46 1.26 -7.70
C GLU A 211 -24.81 0.96 -9.16
N VAL A 212 -24.91 2.00 -9.99
CA VAL A 212 -25.28 1.87 -11.41
C VAL A 212 -24.10 1.39 -12.27
N TRP A 213 -22.93 1.99 -12.09
CA TRP A 213 -21.75 1.65 -12.89
C TRP A 213 -21.18 0.30 -12.50
N GLY A 214 -21.13 0.00 -11.20
CA GLY A 214 -20.68 -1.28 -10.70
C GLY A 214 -21.48 -2.44 -11.22
N LYS A 215 -22.82 -2.28 -11.26
CA LYS A 215 -23.70 -3.30 -11.83
C LYS A 215 -23.44 -3.52 -13.33
N ALA A 216 -23.27 -2.45 -14.11
CA ALA A 216 -23.00 -2.57 -15.54
C ALA A 216 -21.66 -3.28 -15.82
N VAL A 217 -20.63 -3.00 -15.02
CA VAL A 217 -19.34 -3.69 -15.13
C VAL A 217 -19.45 -5.15 -14.70
N GLN A 218 -20.20 -5.44 -13.63
CA GLN A 218 -20.42 -6.81 -13.16
C GLN A 218 -21.18 -7.63 -14.21
N ASP A 219 -22.21 -7.06 -14.84
CA ASP A 219 -22.97 -7.71 -15.92
C ASP A 219 -22.02 -8.13 -17.09
N VAL A 220 -21.04 -7.28 -17.42
CA VAL A 220 -20.01 -7.57 -18.43
C VAL A 220 -19.06 -8.71 -17.96
N ILE A 221 -18.63 -8.68 -16.72
CA ILE A 221 -17.74 -9.73 -16.15
C ILE A 221 -18.49 -11.08 -16.14
N ASP A 222 -19.75 -11.08 -15.74
CA ASP A 222 -20.60 -12.28 -15.69
C ASP A 222 -20.88 -12.86 -17.09
N ALA A 223 -20.96 -12.00 -18.12
CA ALA A 223 -21.07 -12.41 -19.52
C ALA A 223 -19.76 -13.01 -20.09
N ASN A 224 -18.63 -12.84 -19.38
CA ASN A 224 -17.31 -13.33 -19.78
C ASN A 224 -16.65 -14.15 -18.63
N PRO A 225 -17.19 -15.32 -18.29
CA PRO A 225 -16.80 -16.07 -17.10
C PRO A 225 -15.35 -16.58 -17.13
N GLU A 226 -14.76 -16.73 -18.32
CA GLU A 226 -13.38 -17.19 -18.49
C GLU A 226 -12.38 -16.02 -18.64
N ALA A 227 -12.86 -14.78 -18.84
CA ALA A 227 -11.99 -13.62 -19.06
C ALA A 227 -11.10 -13.34 -17.85
N ARG A 228 -9.86 -12.93 -18.09
CA ARG A 228 -8.99 -12.36 -17.07
C ARG A 228 -9.42 -10.93 -16.79
N VAL A 229 -9.61 -10.57 -15.53
CA VAL A 229 -10.08 -9.23 -15.13
C VAL A 229 -8.99 -8.51 -14.35
N LEU A 230 -8.48 -7.42 -14.91
CA LEU A 230 -7.47 -6.56 -14.33
C LEU A 230 -8.08 -5.22 -13.92
N GLY A 231 -8.14 -4.94 -12.62
CA GLY A 231 -8.47 -3.61 -12.12
C GLY A 231 -7.24 -2.76 -11.92
N MET A 232 -7.30 -1.49 -12.30
CA MET A 232 -6.25 -0.51 -12.05
C MET A 232 -6.81 0.74 -11.39
N SER A 233 -6.20 1.23 -10.32
CA SER A 233 -6.62 2.47 -9.65
C SER A 233 -5.45 3.10 -8.89
N ALA A 234 -5.54 4.40 -8.64
CA ALA A 234 -4.61 5.10 -7.76
C ALA A 234 -4.92 4.88 -6.27
N THR A 235 -6.18 4.58 -5.96
CA THR A 235 -6.66 4.38 -4.59
C THR A 235 -7.64 3.22 -4.53
N PRO A 236 -7.44 2.27 -3.60
CA PRO A 236 -8.33 1.13 -3.45
C PRO A 236 -9.56 1.44 -2.60
N ILE A 237 -9.54 2.55 -1.86
CA ILE A 237 -10.59 2.92 -0.90
C ILE A 237 -11.49 3.96 -1.53
N ARG A 238 -12.80 3.70 -1.50
CA ARG A 238 -13.81 4.70 -1.82
C ARG A 238 -14.08 5.54 -0.57
N PRO A 239 -13.75 6.86 -0.57
CA PRO A 239 -13.82 7.69 0.64
C PRO A 239 -15.24 7.81 1.22
N GLU A 240 -16.26 7.84 0.36
CA GLU A 240 -17.65 8.02 0.74
C GLU A 240 -18.23 6.86 1.54
N GLU A 241 -17.75 5.64 1.29
CA GLU A 241 -18.27 4.42 1.92
C GLU A 241 -17.24 3.71 2.79
N MET A 242 -15.97 4.19 2.84
CA MET A 242 -14.83 3.49 3.47
C MET A 242 -14.67 2.05 2.99
N LEU A 243 -15.10 1.78 1.74
CA LEU A 243 -15.12 0.47 1.15
C LEU A 243 -13.77 0.14 0.50
N ASP A 244 -13.16 -0.96 0.92
CA ASP A 244 -12.00 -1.52 0.20
C ASP A 244 -12.49 -2.25 -1.06
N THR A 245 -12.33 -1.59 -2.20
CA THR A 245 -12.80 -2.10 -3.49
C THR A 245 -12.00 -3.30 -3.98
N VAL A 246 -10.77 -3.50 -3.53
CA VAL A 246 -9.97 -4.70 -3.84
C VAL A 246 -10.57 -5.92 -3.13
N GLU A 247 -10.89 -5.80 -1.85
CA GLU A 247 -11.52 -6.89 -1.09
C GLU A 247 -12.86 -7.28 -1.70
N VAL A 248 -13.69 -6.30 -2.04
CA VAL A 248 -15.08 -6.55 -2.47
C VAL A 248 -15.16 -7.06 -3.91
N TYR A 249 -14.48 -6.41 -4.86
CA TYR A 249 -14.65 -6.70 -6.29
C TYR A 249 -13.56 -7.59 -6.88
N PHE A 250 -12.37 -7.59 -6.27
CA PHE A 250 -11.24 -8.40 -6.72
C PHE A 250 -10.90 -9.55 -5.75
N LYS A 251 -11.79 -9.84 -4.79
CA LYS A 251 -11.64 -10.95 -3.81
C LYS A 251 -10.33 -10.90 -3.02
N GLY A 252 -9.84 -9.69 -2.74
CA GLY A 252 -8.58 -9.47 -2.08
C GLY A 252 -7.33 -9.77 -2.92
N ASN A 253 -7.48 -10.06 -4.21
CA ASN A 253 -6.35 -10.37 -5.10
C ASN A 253 -5.66 -9.07 -5.55
N LEU A 254 -4.77 -8.56 -4.74
CA LEU A 254 -3.90 -7.44 -5.05
C LEU A 254 -2.60 -7.98 -5.67
N PHE A 255 -2.41 -7.77 -6.99
CA PHE A 255 -1.24 -8.23 -7.70
C PHE A 255 -0.04 -7.35 -7.43
N HIS A 256 -0.23 -6.02 -7.45
CA HIS A 256 0.84 -5.06 -7.18
C HIS A 256 0.29 -3.82 -6.48
N GLU A 257 1.11 -3.23 -5.61
CA GLU A 257 0.80 -1.99 -4.93
C GLU A 257 1.99 -1.03 -4.94
N LEU A 258 1.72 0.21 -5.38
CA LEU A 258 2.64 1.34 -5.32
C LEU A 258 1.86 2.58 -4.87
N SER A 259 1.70 2.76 -3.57
CA SER A 259 1.04 3.95 -3.01
C SER A 259 1.85 5.22 -3.29
N LEU A 260 1.24 6.40 -3.14
CA LEU A 260 1.94 7.67 -3.30
C LEU A 260 3.12 7.81 -2.33
N SER A 261 2.95 7.36 -1.10
CA SER A 261 4.01 7.35 -0.09
C SER A 261 5.17 6.42 -0.48
N MET A 262 4.86 5.25 -1.03
CA MET A 262 5.89 4.35 -1.57
C MET A 262 6.61 4.98 -2.76
N ALA A 263 5.87 5.61 -3.68
CA ALA A 263 6.45 6.26 -4.85
C ALA A 263 7.40 7.40 -4.47
N TRP A 264 7.11 8.15 -3.41
CA TRP A 264 8.03 9.14 -2.85
C TRP A 264 9.21 8.49 -2.14
N TYR A 265 8.96 7.47 -1.30
CA TYR A 265 10.02 6.74 -0.58
C TYR A 265 11.06 6.17 -1.54
N TYR A 266 10.61 5.58 -2.63
CA TYR A 266 11.45 4.99 -3.66
C TYR A 266 11.96 5.99 -4.71
N LYS A 267 11.70 7.30 -4.54
CA LYS A 267 12.09 8.37 -5.47
C LYS A 267 11.56 8.18 -6.90
N ILE A 268 10.47 7.45 -7.06
CA ILE A 268 9.78 7.25 -8.34
C ILE A 268 9.06 8.53 -8.75
N LEU A 269 8.42 9.20 -7.80
CA LEU A 269 7.80 10.50 -7.98
C LEU A 269 8.59 11.56 -7.22
N PRO A 270 8.72 12.78 -7.80
CA PRO A 270 9.34 13.87 -7.10
C PRO A 270 8.47 14.28 -5.91
N VAL A 271 9.14 14.62 -4.82
CA VAL A 271 8.45 15.13 -3.65
C VAL A 271 8.15 16.61 -3.84
N PRO A 272 6.90 17.09 -3.68
CA PRO A 272 6.56 18.48 -3.91
C PRO A 272 7.10 19.38 -2.79
N VAL A 273 7.39 20.62 -3.13
CA VAL A 273 7.60 21.71 -2.17
C VAL A 273 6.24 22.17 -1.70
N LEU A 274 5.86 21.84 -0.46
CA LEU A 274 4.56 22.19 0.09
C LEU A 274 4.65 23.54 0.85
N VAL A 275 3.94 24.54 0.36
CA VAL A 275 3.78 25.85 1.01
C VAL A 275 2.38 25.94 1.60
N GLN A 276 2.28 25.77 2.89
CA GLN A 276 1.01 25.97 3.62
C GLN A 276 0.85 27.44 3.97
N SER A 277 -0.31 28.00 3.64
CA SER A 277 -0.57 29.43 3.83
C SER A 277 -1.51 29.68 5.00
N VAL A 278 -1.34 30.86 5.55
CA VAL A 278 -2.07 31.42 6.69
C VAL A 278 -3.42 32.05 6.30
N PHE A 279 -3.89 31.87 5.07
CA PHE A 279 -5.14 32.46 4.59
C PHE A 279 -6.35 32.07 5.46
N ASP A 280 -6.30 30.92 6.09
CA ASP A 280 -7.33 30.44 7.02
C ASP A 280 -7.21 31.04 8.44
N LEU A 281 -6.08 31.66 8.80
CA LEU A 281 -5.89 32.20 10.15
C LEU A 281 -6.81 33.38 10.45
N ASN A 282 -6.99 34.28 9.51
CA ASN A 282 -7.94 35.40 9.71
C ASN A 282 -9.36 34.85 9.97
N ASN A 283 -9.78 33.86 9.19
CA ASN A 283 -11.06 33.18 9.41
C ASN A 283 -11.10 32.47 10.78
N GLN A 284 -10.00 31.88 11.23
CA GLN A 284 -9.92 31.24 12.54
C GLN A 284 -9.92 32.28 13.67
N LEU A 285 -9.16 33.38 13.54
CA LEU A 285 -9.17 34.48 14.50
C LEU A 285 -10.54 35.17 14.55
N ASP A 286 -11.22 35.32 13.41
CA ASP A 286 -12.59 35.86 13.38
C ASP A 286 -13.59 34.92 14.05
N LYS A 287 -13.43 33.60 13.90
CA LYS A 287 -14.20 32.61 14.65
C LYS A 287 -13.92 32.69 16.16
N VAL A 288 -12.64 32.78 16.55
CA VAL A 288 -12.27 32.97 17.98
C VAL A 288 -12.89 34.25 18.52
N GLN A 289 -12.86 35.35 17.74
CA GLN A 289 -13.48 36.63 18.10
C GLN A 289 -15.01 36.50 18.27
N GLN A 290 -15.69 35.81 17.34
CA GLN A 290 -17.14 35.56 17.45
C GLN A 290 -17.48 34.74 18.69
N LEU A 291 -16.68 33.74 19.00
CA LEU A 291 -16.86 32.90 20.18
C LEU A 291 -16.58 33.66 21.46
N LEU A 292 -15.54 34.50 21.48
CA LEU A 292 -15.24 35.43 22.60
C LEU A 292 -16.43 36.36 22.85
N ASN A 293 -17.04 36.88 21.80
CA ASN A 293 -18.20 37.76 21.90
C ASN A 293 -19.46 37.07 22.43
N ARG A 294 -19.58 35.76 22.22
CA ARG A 294 -20.71 34.92 22.67
C ARG A 294 -20.46 34.22 24.01
N SER A 295 -19.23 34.21 24.51
CA SER A 295 -18.87 33.48 25.73
C SER A 295 -19.21 34.29 26.98
N ASP A 296 -19.68 33.63 28.04
CA ASP A 296 -19.92 34.19 29.39
C ASP A 296 -18.64 34.20 30.25
N CYS A 297 -17.49 34.43 29.64
CA CYS A 297 -16.22 34.48 30.36
C CYS A 297 -16.07 35.79 31.14
N THR A 298 -15.26 35.76 32.24
CA THR A 298 -14.97 36.94 33.05
C THR A 298 -14.33 38.05 32.27
N SER A 299 -14.53 39.30 32.67
CA SER A 299 -13.98 40.48 31.98
C SER A 299 -12.45 40.40 31.81
N GLU A 300 -11.74 39.92 32.83
CA GLU A 300 -10.28 39.73 32.80
C GLU A 300 -9.85 38.72 31.76
N ARG A 301 -10.57 37.60 31.66
CA ARG A 301 -10.29 36.53 30.68
C ARG A 301 -10.63 36.97 29.28
N ARG A 302 -11.72 37.72 29.09
CA ARG A 302 -12.10 38.35 27.84
C ARG A 302 -11.04 39.30 27.31
N GLN A 303 -10.52 40.16 28.18
CA GLN A 303 -9.47 41.10 27.85
C GLN A 303 -8.17 40.36 27.45
N HIS A 304 -7.78 39.36 28.23
CA HIS A 304 -6.58 38.56 27.96
C HIS A 304 -6.64 37.85 26.59
N ILE A 305 -7.79 37.23 26.26
CA ILE A 305 -7.97 36.57 24.96
C ILE A 305 -8.03 37.59 23.82
N GLN A 306 -8.67 38.77 24.06
CA GLN A 306 -8.68 39.86 23.08
C GLN A 306 -7.28 40.38 22.77
N GLU A 307 -6.44 40.57 23.79
CA GLU A 307 -5.05 40.94 23.63
C GLU A 307 -4.27 39.91 22.82
N LYS A 308 -4.51 38.60 23.03
CA LYS A 308 -3.92 37.52 22.22
C LYS A 308 -4.38 37.56 20.78
N ILE A 309 -5.68 37.77 20.52
CA ILE A 309 -6.20 37.94 19.17
C ILE A 309 -5.56 39.14 18.45
N ASP A 310 -5.49 40.27 19.14
CA ASP A 310 -4.93 41.50 18.60
C ASP A 310 -3.41 41.37 18.35
N PHE A 311 -2.70 40.70 19.25
CA PHE A 311 -1.29 40.37 19.06
C PHE A 311 -1.10 39.41 17.86
N ALA A 312 -1.88 38.33 17.76
CA ALA A 312 -1.82 37.43 16.63
C ALA A 312 -2.17 38.13 15.31
N ARG A 313 -3.14 39.06 15.31
CA ARG A 313 -3.43 39.92 14.13
C ARG A 313 -2.33 40.94 13.82
N LEU A 314 -1.61 41.45 14.81
CA LEU A 314 -0.48 42.34 14.62
C LEU A 314 0.75 41.58 14.09
N ASP A 315 1.04 40.44 14.66
CA ASP A 315 2.11 39.54 14.21
C ASP A 315 1.81 39.04 12.78
N PHE A 316 0.54 38.85 12.47
CA PHE A 316 0.04 38.51 11.15
C PHE A 316 0.08 39.68 10.14
N ARG A 317 -0.05 40.94 10.56
CA ARG A 317 0.16 42.09 9.66
C ARG A 317 1.59 42.14 9.12
N GLY A 318 2.54 41.51 9.79
CA GLY A 318 3.88 41.22 9.29
C GLY A 318 3.98 39.96 8.47
N SER A 319 2.91 39.15 8.38
CA SER A 319 2.90 37.89 7.58
C SER A 319 2.77 38.22 6.09
N TRP A 320 3.31 37.31 5.28
CA TRP A 320 3.39 37.54 3.85
C TRP A 320 2.02 37.42 3.19
N SER A 321 1.72 38.40 2.32
CA SER A 321 0.56 38.31 1.43
C SER A 321 0.70 37.10 0.49
N ALA A 322 -0.41 36.65 -0.11
CA ALA A 322 -0.37 35.56 -1.10
C ALA A 322 0.65 35.84 -2.22
N SER A 323 0.78 37.11 -2.63
CA SER A 323 1.77 37.56 -3.64
C SER A 323 3.22 37.44 -3.15
N GLU A 324 3.49 37.66 -1.87
CA GLU A 324 4.83 37.49 -1.29
C GLU A 324 5.22 36.05 -1.14
N LEU A 325 4.28 35.18 -0.71
CA LEU A 325 4.48 33.73 -0.66
C LEU A 325 4.76 33.17 -2.07
N ILE A 326 3.97 33.59 -3.06
CA ILE A 326 4.19 33.22 -4.46
C ILE A 326 5.59 33.70 -4.91
N ARG A 327 5.96 34.96 -4.66
CA ARG A 327 7.27 35.51 -5.07
C ARG A 327 8.44 34.74 -4.44
N ARG A 328 8.28 34.26 -3.22
CA ARG A 328 9.35 33.60 -2.47
C ARG A 328 9.50 32.12 -2.85
N TYR A 329 8.40 31.41 -3.03
CA TYR A 329 8.42 29.95 -3.17
C TYR A 329 8.16 29.46 -4.59
N LEU A 330 7.52 30.27 -5.44
CA LEU A 330 7.29 29.88 -6.81
C LEU A 330 8.49 30.29 -7.68
N PRO A 331 9.25 29.34 -8.24
CA PRO A 331 10.35 29.64 -9.15
C PRO A 331 9.88 30.47 -10.35
N LYS A 332 10.73 31.38 -10.85
CA LYS A 332 10.39 32.20 -12.02
C LYS A 332 10.26 31.41 -13.31
N GLU A 333 10.88 30.24 -13.34
CA GLU A 333 10.90 29.29 -14.45
C GLU A 333 9.62 28.48 -14.56
N VAL A 334 8.70 28.60 -13.59
CA VAL A 334 7.40 27.91 -13.62
C VAL A 334 6.59 28.33 -14.84
N LYS A 335 6.23 27.38 -15.66
CA LYS A 335 5.48 27.59 -16.91
C LYS A 335 4.00 27.24 -16.78
N LYS A 336 3.64 26.28 -15.94
CA LYS A 336 2.28 25.76 -15.82
C LYS A 336 1.87 25.58 -14.37
N MET A 337 0.71 26.11 -14.03
CA MET A 337 0.10 26.02 -12.70
C MET A 337 -1.33 25.53 -12.78
N LEU A 338 -1.72 24.62 -11.88
CA LEU A 338 -3.11 24.23 -11.65
C LEU A 338 -3.69 24.96 -10.46
N VAL A 339 -4.94 25.42 -10.57
CA VAL A 339 -5.68 26.05 -9.46
C VAL A 339 -6.98 25.30 -9.25
N PHE A 340 -7.19 24.77 -8.05
CA PHE A 340 -8.38 24.02 -7.69
C PHE A 340 -9.39 24.88 -6.97
N CYS A 341 -10.55 25.12 -7.60
CA CYS A 341 -11.66 25.91 -7.10
C CYS A 341 -12.83 25.02 -6.64
N LYS A 342 -13.67 25.55 -5.74
CA LYS A 342 -14.80 24.85 -5.17
C LYS A 342 -15.94 24.65 -6.18
N ASP A 343 -16.40 25.73 -6.76
CA ASP A 343 -17.55 25.78 -7.67
C ASP A 343 -17.38 26.91 -8.72
N LYS A 344 -18.38 27.11 -9.57
CA LYS A 344 -18.34 28.12 -10.63
C LYS A 344 -18.32 29.56 -10.11
N GLU A 345 -18.89 29.82 -8.96
CA GLU A 345 -18.93 31.13 -8.35
C GLU A 345 -17.53 31.45 -7.77
N ASP A 346 -16.96 30.50 -7.05
CA ASP A 346 -15.59 30.56 -6.53
C ASP A 346 -14.58 30.75 -7.67
N LEU A 347 -14.71 30.00 -8.75
CA LEU A 347 -13.85 30.11 -9.94
C LEU A 347 -13.90 31.53 -10.53
N LYS A 348 -15.09 32.13 -10.71
CA LYS A 348 -15.25 33.50 -11.22
C LYS A 348 -14.59 34.54 -10.32
N ASN A 349 -14.69 34.37 -9.00
CA ASN A 349 -14.13 35.27 -8.02
C ASN A 349 -12.61 35.12 -7.90
N MET A 350 -12.10 33.91 -8.01
CA MET A 350 -10.69 33.59 -7.77
C MET A 350 -9.78 33.83 -9.00
N ILE A 351 -10.30 33.77 -10.23
CA ILE A 351 -9.50 34.07 -11.42
C ILE A 351 -8.87 35.49 -11.34
N PRO A 352 -9.62 36.57 -11.10
CA PRO A 352 -9.04 37.91 -10.99
C PRO A 352 -8.13 38.06 -9.76
N GLU A 353 -8.48 37.44 -8.64
CA GLU A 353 -7.69 37.48 -7.41
C GLU A 353 -6.31 36.80 -7.58
N VAL A 354 -6.29 35.56 -8.05
CA VAL A 354 -5.05 34.80 -8.28
C VAL A 354 -4.20 35.52 -9.34
N SER A 355 -4.82 36.01 -10.41
CA SER A 355 -4.12 36.79 -11.43
C SER A 355 -3.46 38.05 -10.84
N ARG A 356 -4.16 38.74 -9.92
CA ARG A 356 -3.61 39.88 -9.20
C ARG A 356 -2.41 39.50 -8.34
N TRP A 357 -2.51 38.38 -7.56
CA TRP A 357 -1.41 37.91 -6.73
C TRP A 357 -0.17 37.53 -7.55
N LEU A 358 -0.36 36.81 -8.65
CA LEU A 358 0.70 36.42 -9.55
C LEU A 358 1.37 37.64 -10.22
N ASN A 359 0.58 38.62 -10.69
CA ASN A 359 1.09 39.87 -11.27
C ASN A 359 1.89 40.69 -10.23
N GLN A 360 1.39 40.78 -8.99
CA GLN A 360 2.11 41.43 -7.88
C GLN A 360 3.41 40.71 -7.50
N ALA A 361 3.44 39.37 -7.72
CA ALA A 361 4.66 38.57 -7.57
C ALA A 361 5.65 38.76 -8.75
N GLY A 362 5.28 39.51 -9.79
CA GLY A 362 6.11 39.77 -10.97
C GLY A 362 5.98 38.75 -12.10
N LEU A 363 4.96 37.90 -12.07
CA LEU A 363 4.73 36.85 -13.06
C LEU A 363 3.70 37.31 -14.10
N LYS A 364 4.04 37.19 -15.39
CA LYS A 364 3.08 37.38 -16.49
C LYS A 364 2.28 36.14 -16.70
N THR A 365 0.95 36.23 -16.62
CA THR A 365 0.06 35.07 -16.63
C THR A 365 -0.84 35.05 -17.86
N GLU A 366 -1.26 33.83 -18.23
CA GLU A 366 -2.35 33.56 -19.14
C GLU A 366 -3.28 32.53 -18.48
N THR A 367 -4.57 32.84 -18.37
CA THR A 367 -5.54 32.06 -17.58
C THR A 367 -6.43 31.23 -18.48
N PHE A 368 -6.71 30.01 -18.04
CA PHE A 368 -7.57 29.03 -18.68
C PHE A 368 -8.53 28.47 -17.62
N GLU A 369 -9.72 28.09 -18.04
CA GLU A 369 -10.72 27.47 -17.15
C GLU A 369 -11.35 26.23 -17.75
N ILE A 370 -11.50 25.16 -16.93
CA ILE A 370 -12.20 23.93 -17.30
C ILE A 370 -13.18 23.49 -16.22
N HIS A 371 -14.37 23.06 -16.65
CA HIS A 371 -15.38 22.54 -15.74
C HIS A 371 -16.42 21.67 -16.47
N ASN A 372 -17.19 20.86 -15.75
CA ASN A 372 -18.19 19.93 -16.29
C ASN A 372 -19.34 20.59 -17.06
N GLY A 373 -19.50 21.92 -16.96
CA GLY A 373 -20.51 22.66 -17.72
C GLY A 373 -20.07 23.05 -19.12
N GLN A 374 -18.89 22.68 -19.56
CA GLN A 374 -18.36 22.90 -20.92
C GLN A 374 -18.39 21.59 -21.69
N SER A 375 -18.47 21.64 -23.03
CA SER A 375 -18.37 20.45 -23.86
C SER A 375 -16.95 19.87 -23.84
N ASN A 376 -16.82 18.56 -23.97
CA ASN A 376 -15.51 17.89 -24.03
C ASN A 376 -14.60 18.50 -25.10
N ARG A 377 -15.15 18.83 -26.28
CA ARG A 377 -14.40 19.47 -27.38
C ARG A 377 -13.86 20.87 -26.99
N ALA A 378 -14.63 21.64 -26.21
CA ALA A 378 -14.18 22.93 -25.70
C ALA A 378 -13.04 22.76 -24.69
N ASN A 379 -13.20 21.82 -23.72
CA ASN A 379 -12.18 21.51 -22.74
C ASN A 379 -10.88 21.01 -23.40
N GLU A 380 -10.95 20.16 -24.41
CA GLU A 380 -9.79 19.71 -25.17
C GLU A 380 -9.04 20.84 -25.88
N LYS A 381 -9.78 21.79 -26.48
CA LYS A 381 -9.20 22.99 -27.10
C LYS A 381 -8.47 23.83 -26.06
N ILE A 382 -9.07 24.04 -24.88
CA ILE A 382 -8.46 24.79 -23.77
C ILE A 382 -7.18 24.10 -23.31
N LEU A 383 -7.22 22.78 -23.09
CA LEU A 383 -6.05 22.00 -22.68
C LEU A 383 -4.93 22.02 -23.72
N ARG A 384 -5.28 22.03 -25.01
CA ARG A 384 -4.29 22.15 -26.10
C ARG A 384 -3.59 23.50 -26.06
N ASN A 385 -4.34 24.59 -25.81
CA ASN A 385 -3.75 25.93 -25.67
C ASN A 385 -2.91 26.03 -24.38
N PHE A 386 -3.40 25.46 -23.27
CA PHE A 386 -2.65 25.43 -22.01
C PHE A 386 -1.30 24.71 -22.14
N ARG A 387 -1.19 23.68 -23.00
CA ARG A 387 0.05 22.93 -23.23
C ARG A 387 1.11 23.71 -24.02
N GLN A 388 0.73 24.77 -24.74
CA GLN A 388 1.66 25.58 -25.52
C GLN A 388 2.60 26.35 -24.57
N ASP A 389 3.82 26.65 -25.03
CA ASP A 389 4.74 27.54 -24.33
C ASP A 389 4.68 28.93 -24.98
N THR A 390 4.14 29.90 -24.29
CA THR A 390 4.03 31.29 -24.77
C THR A 390 5.01 32.23 -24.07
N GLY A 391 5.90 31.69 -23.22
CA GLY A 391 6.80 32.48 -22.39
C GLY A 391 6.09 33.18 -21.22
N LYS A 392 4.81 32.86 -20.97
CA LYS A 392 4.04 33.30 -19.81
C LYS A 392 3.74 32.10 -18.91
N LEU A 393 3.41 32.36 -17.64
CA LEU A 393 2.87 31.36 -16.74
C LEU A 393 1.43 31.06 -17.16
N HIS A 394 1.16 29.87 -17.65
CA HIS A 394 -0.17 29.38 -17.92
C HIS A 394 -0.82 28.89 -16.62
N VAL A 395 -2.00 29.42 -16.31
CA VAL A 395 -2.74 29.09 -15.08
C VAL A 395 -4.08 28.46 -15.46
N LEU A 396 -4.26 27.17 -15.13
CA LEU A 396 -5.47 26.44 -15.41
C LEU A 396 -6.32 26.30 -14.15
N PHE A 397 -7.47 26.95 -14.15
CA PHE A 397 -8.45 26.84 -13.09
C PHE A 397 -9.40 25.65 -13.36
N SER A 398 -9.66 24.85 -12.34
CA SER A 398 -10.48 23.65 -12.45
C SER A 398 -11.44 23.47 -11.28
N ILE A 399 -12.66 23.01 -11.62
CA ILE A 399 -13.65 22.53 -10.67
C ILE A 399 -13.84 21.02 -10.91
N ASN A 400 -13.43 20.17 -9.99
CA ASN A 400 -13.60 18.71 -10.00
C ASN A 400 -13.05 17.92 -11.21
N MET A 401 -12.91 18.53 -12.40
CA MET A 401 -12.53 17.81 -13.63
C MET A 401 -11.11 17.21 -13.60
N LEU A 402 -10.18 17.84 -12.87
CA LEU A 402 -8.81 17.33 -12.75
C LEU A 402 -8.66 16.24 -11.68
N ILE A 403 -9.73 15.91 -10.97
CA ILE A 403 -9.73 14.82 -9.99
C ILE A 403 -9.76 13.48 -10.70
N GLU A 404 -10.46 13.38 -11.85
CA GLU A 404 -10.70 12.14 -12.56
C GLU A 404 -10.23 12.23 -14.03
N GLY A 405 -9.10 11.59 -14.34
CA GLY A 405 -8.78 11.20 -15.70
C GLY A 405 -8.16 12.21 -16.66
N LEU A 406 -7.94 13.46 -16.28
CA LEU A 406 -7.20 14.41 -17.10
C LEU A 406 -5.74 14.50 -16.61
N HIS A 407 -4.81 13.95 -17.38
CA HIS A 407 -3.39 14.17 -17.15
C HIS A 407 -2.93 15.42 -17.87
N VAL A 408 -2.38 16.37 -17.12
CA VAL A 408 -1.80 17.59 -17.65
C VAL A 408 -0.30 17.51 -17.54
N GLU A 409 0.39 17.30 -18.65
CA GLU A 409 1.83 17.17 -18.67
C GLU A 409 2.54 18.49 -18.34
N GLY A 410 3.65 18.37 -17.60
CA GLY A 410 4.58 19.49 -17.32
C GLY A 410 3.97 20.55 -16.41
N VAL A 411 3.19 20.15 -15.42
CA VAL A 411 2.69 21.04 -14.37
C VAL A 411 3.80 21.26 -13.34
N ASP A 412 4.17 22.50 -13.14
CA ASP A 412 5.26 22.89 -12.25
C ASP A 412 4.76 23.33 -10.86
N ALA A 413 3.48 23.73 -10.78
CA ALA A 413 2.89 24.19 -9.54
C ALA A 413 1.39 23.89 -9.44
N ALA A 414 0.89 23.79 -8.20
CA ALA A 414 -0.53 23.73 -7.89
C ALA A 414 -0.92 24.70 -6.79
N MET A 415 -2.15 25.20 -6.82
CA MET A 415 -2.74 26.04 -5.79
C MET A 415 -4.07 25.47 -5.36
N PHE A 416 -4.24 25.19 -4.08
CA PHE A 416 -5.49 24.76 -3.49
C PHE A 416 -6.21 25.97 -2.89
N LEU A 417 -7.36 26.30 -3.49
CA LEU A 417 -8.29 27.33 -3.00
C LEU A 417 -9.59 26.73 -2.46
N ARG A 418 -9.77 25.42 -2.65
CA ARG A 418 -10.89 24.63 -2.21
C ARG A 418 -10.48 23.75 -1.05
N ARG A 419 -11.29 23.72 0.03
CA ARG A 419 -11.24 22.62 1.00
C ARG A 419 -11.76 21.35 0.34
N THR A 420 -10.99 20.28 0.42
CA THR A 420 -11.43 18.96 0.01
C THR A 420 -12.03 18.23 1.21
N GLU A 421 -13.14 17.55 0.99
CA GLU A 421 -13.80 16.75 2.02
C GLU A 421 -12.96 15.52 2.44
N SER A 422 -12.03 15.10 1.60
CA SER A 422 -11.19 13.94 1.83
C SER A 422 -9.71 14.27 1.57
N TYR A 423 -8.87 13.88 2.52
CA TYR A 423 -7.41 13.86 2.37
C TYR A 423 -6.94 13.07 1.13
N VAL A 424 -7.66 11.99 0.79
CA VAL A 424 -7.38 11.18 -0.42
C VAL A 424 -7.55 12.01 -1.68
N VAL A 425 -8.59 12.84 -1.75
CA VAL A 425 -8.83 13.76 -2.88
C VAL A 425 -7.71 14.79 -3.00
N ALA A 426 -7.23 15.35 -1.87
CA ALA A 426 -6.10 16.27 -1.89
C ALA A 426 -4.83 15.60 -2.45
N LEU A 427 -4.56 14.36 -2.06
CA LEU A 427 -3.42 13.61 -2.59
C LEU A 427 -3.59 13.23 -4.07
N GLN A 428 -4.79 12.94 -4.52
CA GLN A 428 -5.05 12.69 -5.95
C GLN A 428 -4.83 13.96 -6.78
N GLN A 429 -5.29 15.12 -6.30
CA GLN A 429 -5.03 16.41 -6.93
C GLN A 429 -3.54 16.73 -6.97
N LEU A 430 -2.83 16.48 -5.88
CA LEU A 430 -1.39 16.60 -5.80
C LEU A 430 -0.69 15.68 -6.82
N GLY A 431 -1.13 14.43 -6.92
CA GLY A 431 -0.61 13.46 -7.88
C GLY A 431 -0.68 13.92 -9.34
N ARG A 432 -1.59 14.84 -9.69
CA ARG A 432 -1.68 15.42 -11.05
C ARG A 432 -0.50 16.33 -11.41
N CYS A 433 0.21 16.84 -10.42
CA CYS A 433 1.42 17.65 -10.60
C CYS A 433 2.70 16.79 -10.59
N LEU A 434 2.59 15.49 -10.32
CA LEU A 434 3.73 14.59 -10.18
C LEU A 434 3.85 13.71 -11.43
N LYS A 435 5.08 13.48 -11.87
CA LYS A 435 5.38 12.58 -13.00
C LYS A 435 6.62 11.76 -12.68
N ALA A 436 6.53 10.45 -12.88
CA ALA A 436 7.68 9.56 -12.74
C ALA A 436 8.79 9.92 -13.76
N GLY A 437 10.03 9.80 -13.31
CA GLY A 437 11.20 10.18 -14.11
C GLY A 437 11.45 11.69 -14.20
N SER A 438 10.67 12.53 -13.47
CA SER A 438 10.94 13.97 -13.38
C SER A 438 11.75 14.28 -12.12
N ASN A 439 12.81 15.04 -12.28
CA ASN A 439 13.57 15.61 -11.14
C ASN A 439 13.06 17.00 -10.74
N HIS A 440 12.04 17.51 -11.41
CA HIS A 440 11.41 18.76 -11.06
C HIS A 440 10.48 18.56 -9.87
N HIS A 441 10.72 19.31 -8.79
CA HIS A 441 9.91 19.33 -7.59
C HIS A 441 8.79 20.37 -7.73
N PRO A 442 7.54 20.00 -7.98
CA PRO A 442 6.46 20.95 -8.15
C PRO A 442 6.17 21.69 -6.84
N VAL A 443 5.82 22.96 -6.96
CA VAL A 443 5.43 23.79 -5.81
C VAL A 443 3.93 23.69 -5.58
N VAL A 444 3.52 23.34 -4.37
CA VAL A 444 2.12 23.24 -3.97
C VAL A 444 1.79 24.31 -2.95
N LEU A 445 0.96 25.26 -3.34
CA LEU A 445 0.45 26.32 -2.49
C LEU A 445 -0.89 25.89 -1.90
N ASP A 446 -0.89 25.41 -0.65
CA ASP A 446 -2.12 24.99 0.05
C ASP A 446 -2.66 26.16 0.89
N PHE A 447 -3.52 26.97 0.27
CA PHE A 447 -4.11 28.17 0.89
C PHE A 447 -5.33 27.88 1.79
N VAL A 448 -5.80 26.65 1.81
CA VAL A 448 -6.98 26.22 2.58
C VAL A 448 -6.69 25.11 3.58
N ASN A 449 -5.39 24.79 3.74
CA ASN A 449 -4.91 23.79 4.71
C ASN A 449 -5.55 22.40 4.54
N ASN A 450 -5.68 21.93 3.29
CA ASN A 450 -6.22 20.61 2.96
C ASN A 450 -5.41 19.47 3.59
N LEU A 451 -4.11 19.67 3.74
CA LEU A 451 -3.22 18.70 4.35
C LEU A 451 -3.19 18.80 5.89
N SER A 452 -4.08 19.62 6.48
CA SER A 452 -4.34 19.70 7.93
C SER A 452 -3.10 19.94 8.79
N GLY A 453 -2.13 20.73 8.31
CA GLY A 453 -0.87 21.00 9.00
C GLY A 453 0.05 19.79 9.17
N ARG A 454 -0.30 18.65 8.57
CA ARG A 454 0.58 17.48 8.53
C ARG A 454 1.65 17.71 7.47
N SER A 455 2.89 17.46 7.84
CA SER A 455 3.96 17.41 6.86
C SER A 455 3.73 16.23 5.93
N VAL A 456 4.15 16.31 4.69
CA VAL A 456 4.14 15.13 3.76
C VAL A 456 4.91 13.97 4.41
N TYR A 457 5.91 14.27 5.23
CA TYR A 457 6.64 13.31 6.04
C TYR A 457 5.73 12.53 7.03
N GLU A 458 4.87 13.21 7.77
CA GLU A 458 3.94 12.55 8.71
C GLU A 458 2.95 11.65 7.99
N VAL A 459 2.52 12.09 6.80
CA VAL A 459 1.65 11.30 5.92
C VAL A 459 2.35 10.04 5.46
N MET A 460 3.58 10.18 4.93
CA MET A 460 4.40 9.05 4.49
C MET A 460 4.69 8.09 5.64
N THR A 461 5.10 8.59 6.79
CA THR A 461 5.42 7.79 7.96
C THR A 461 4.21 6.99 8.44
N ARG A 462 3.02 7.59 8.40
CA ARG A 462 1.78 6.93 8.79
C ARG A 462 1.37 5.85 7.79
N ASP A 463 1.42 6.13 6.50
CA ASP A 463 1.08 5.18 5.45
C ASP A 463 2.06 4.00 5.44
N LEU A 464 3.37 4.27 5.53
CA LEU A 464 4.42 3.26 5.57
C LEU A 464 4.42 2.43 6.87
N ALA A 465 3.97 2.99 8.00
CA ALA A 465 3.86 2.25 9.27
C ALA A 465 2.87 1.07 9.21
N TYR A 466 1.89 1.13 8.29
CA TYR A 466 0.96 0.02 8.04
C TYR A 466 1.54 -1.07 7.11
N ARG A 467 2.77 -0.88 6.60
CA ARG A 467 3.43 -1.77 5.65
C ARG A 467 4.56 -2.55 6.35
N PRO A 468 4.31 -3.77 6.87
CA PRO A 468 5.30 -4.52 7.65
C PRO A 468 6.56 -4.91 6.87
N ALA A 469 6.50 -4.92 5.54
CA ALA A 469 7.64 -5.21 4.67
C ALA A 469 8.59 -4.00 4.51
N ILE A 470 8.13 -2.78 4.78
CA ILE A 470 8.91 -1.56 4.64
C ILE A 470 9.30 -1.10 6.03
N ARG A 471 10.58 -1.27 6.41
CA ARG A 471 11.12 -0.62 7.60
C ARG A 471 11.21 0.87 7.31
N ALA A 472 10.23 1.65 7.80
CA ALA A 472 10.32 3.10 7.76
C ALA A 472 11.66 3.53 8.37
N PRO A 473 12.51 4.26 7.65
CA PRO A 473 13.77 4.74 8.20
C PRO A 473 13.44 5.66 9.38
N LYS A 474 14.20 5.53 10.47
CA LYS A 474 14.04 6.38 11.67
C LYS A 474 14.22 7.88 11.36
N THR A 475 14.85 8.18 10.25
CA THR A 475 14.99 9.54 9.69
C THR A 475 15.07 9.43 8.17
N PHE A 476 14.28 10.20 7.44
CA PHE A 476 14.47 10.40 6.00
C PHE A 476 15.67 11.34 5.79
N LYS A 477 16.89 10.87 6.06
CA LYS A 477 18.10 11.62 5.75
C LYS A 477 18.18 11.79 4.23
N GLY A 478 18.11 13.04 3.76
CA GLY A 478 18.16 13.39 2.35
C GLY A 478 16.88 14.02 1.79
N TYR A 479 15.78 14.06 2.55
CA TYR A 479 14.57 14.82 2.20
C TYR A 479 14.54 16.17 2.96
N THR A 480 15.62 16.94 2.89
CA THR A 480 15.71 18.31 3.46
C THR A 480 14.88 19.34 2.69
N GLU A 481 14.19 18.93 1.63
CA GLU A 481 13.43 19.83 0.73
C GLU A 481 11.97 20.03 1.13
N PHE A 482 11.50 19.40 2.23
CA PHE A 482 10.21 19.73 2.83
C PHE A 482 10.35 21.01 3.66
N GLN A 483 10.27 22.15 3.03
CA GLN A 483 10.06 23.40 3.74
C GLN A 483 8.57 23.53 4.11
N VAL A 484 8.16 22.85 5.18
CA VAL A 484 7.05 23.37 5.97
C VAL A 484 7.59 24.66 6.59
N THR A 485 7.07 25.80 6.18
CA THR A 485 7.40 27.06 6.83
C THR A 485 6.95 26.95 8.29
N GLY A 486 7.90 26.90 9.23
CA GLY A 486 7.66 26.68 10.67
C GLY A 486 6.76 27.73 11.35
N PHE A 487 6.40 28.75 10.63
CA PHE A 487 5.51 29.84 11.02
C PHE A 487 4.05 29.38 11.31
N LEU A 488 3.57 28.31 10.68
CA LEU A 488 2.19 27.83 10.86
C LEU A 488 1.97 27.00 12.12
N SER A 489 2.99 26.29 12.60
CA SER A 489 2.89 25.49 13.82
C SER A 489 2.72 26.38 15.06
N ASP A 490 3.44 27.52 15.12
CA ASP A 490 3.40 28.40 16.27
C ASP A 490 2.11 29.21 16.34
N ILE A 491 1.61 29.69 15.21
CA ILE A 491 0.35 30.44 15.15
C ILE A 491 -0.85 29.53 15.42
N ARG A 492 -0.83 28.30 14.89
CA ARG A 492 -1.88 27.32 15.18
C ARG A 492 -1.90 26.95 16.66
N ALA A 493 -0.74 26.79 17.29
CA ALA A 493 -0.63 26.57 18.73
C ALA A 493 -1.21 27.76 19.52
N GLN A 494 -0.97 29.00 19.08
CA GLN A 494 -1.55 30.20 19.69
C GLN A 494 -3.08 30.25 19.56
N VAL A 495 -3.62 29.95 18.35
CA VAL A 495 -5.08 29.84 18.15
C VAL A 495 -5.68 28.72 19.00
N ASP A 496 -5.02 27.57 19.06
CA ASP A 496 -5.47 26.43 19.87
C ASP A 496 -5.43 26.75 21.37
N ASP A 497 -4.48 27.56 21.83
CA ASP A 497 -4.40 28.03 23.22
C ASP A 497 -5.50 29.04 23.51
N MET A 498 -5.75 30.00 22.63
CA MET A 498 -6.87 30.94 22.76
C MET A 498 -8.23 30.21 22.81
N LEU A 499 -8.41 29.19 21.99
CA LEU A 499 -9.60 28.36 21.98
C LEU A 499 -9.73 27.48 23.23
N ALA A 500 -8.60 27.04 23.81
CA ALA A 500 -8.59 26.30 25.08
C ALA A 500 -8.94 27.18 26.28
N GLU A 501 -8.72 28.49 26.18
CA GLU A 501 -9.05 29.46 27.22
C GLU A 501 -10.49 29.97 27.13
N LEU A 502 -11.12 29.95 25.96
CA LEU A 502 -12.55 30.13 25.81
C LEU A 502 -13.30 28.91 26.34
N ASP A 503 -14.58 29.09 26.75
CA ASP A 503 -15.41 27.90 27.06
C ASP A 503 -15.54 27.10 25.76
N ALA A 504 -14.68 26.09 25.68
CA ALA A 504 -14.22 25.52 24.43
C ALA A 504 -15.24 24.55 23.82
N TRP A 505 -16.42 24.39 24.44
CA TRP A 505 -17.35 23.36 24.01
C TRP A 505 -17.88 23.57 22.59
N PRO A 506 -18.41 24.75 22.19
CA PRO A 506 -18.93 24.99 20.84
C PRO A 506 -17.83 24.84 19.77
N VAL A 507 -16.62 25.27 20.07
CA VAL A 507 -15.49 25.18 19.14
C VAL A 507 -15.02 23.75 18.95
N MET A 508 -14.94 23.02 20.06
CA MET A 508 -14.57 21.60 19.98
C MET A 508 -15.65 20.78 19.32
N TYR A 509 -16.93 21.17 19.46
CA TYR A 509 -18.05 20.56 18.77
C TYR A 509 -17.97 20.81 17.25
N GLU A 510 -17.75 22.06 16.79
CA GLU A 510 -17.54 22.36 15.37
C GLU A 510 -16.36 21.56 14.78
N ARG A 511 -15.24 21.52 15.50
CA ARG A 511 -14.08 20.69 15.10
C ARG A 511 -14.39 19.21 15.06
N LEU A 512 -15.26 18.75 15.95
CA LEU A 512 -15.72 17.36 15.96
C LEU A 512 -16.57 17.06 14.72
N VAL A 513 -17.49 17.97 14.36
CA VAL A 513 -18.29 17.87 13.14
C VAL A 513 -17.38 17.86 11.91
N GLU A 514 -16.49 18.85 11.79
CA GLU A 514 -15.51 18.91 10.69
C GLU A 514 -14.63 17.65 10.61
N PHE A 515 -14.21 17.11 11.76
CA PHE A 515 -13.42 15.88 11.81
C PHE A 515 -14.23 14.67 11.34
N LYS A 516 -15.50 14.56 11.80
CA LYS A 516 -16.41 13.47 11.42
C LYS A 516 -16.72 13.50 9.94
N GLU A 517 -17.02 14.67 9.38
CA GLU A 517 -17.27 14.87 7.95
C GLU A 517 -16.02 14.53 7.12
N ARG A 518 -14.83 14.93 7.56
CA ARG A 518 -13.58 14.71 6.84
C ARG A 518 -13.07 13.27 6.92
N GLU A 519 -13.14 12.66 8.12
CA GLU A 519 -12.51 11.35 8.40
C GLU A 519 -13.53 10.20 8.37
N GLY A 520 -14.82 10.48 8.30
CA GLY A 520 -15.89 9.47 8.35
C GLY A 520 -16.01 8.72 9.70
N ARG A 521 -15.17 9.05 10.69
CA ARG A 521 -15.08 8.38 12.00
C ARG A 521 -14.92 9.37 13.14
N TRP A 522 -15.04 8.88 14.37
CA TRP A 522 -14.79 9.68 15.57
C TRP A 522 -13.29 9.72 15.92
N PRO A 523 -12.79 10.86 16.49
CA PRO A 523 -11.41 10.96 16.94
C PRO A 523 -11.12 10.00 18.09
N GLN A 524 -9.96 9.35 18.06
CA GLN A 524 -9.48 8.49 19.16
C GLN A 524 -8.78 9.33 20.24
N ALA A 525 -8.79 8.86 21.49
CA ALA A 525 -8.18 9.57 22.63
C ALA A 525 -6.69 9.92 22.42
N ALA A 526 -5.94 9.09 21.68
CA ALA A 526 -4.54 9.33 21.35
C ALA A 526 -4.32 10.34 20.21
N GLU A 527 -5.38 10.81 19.56
CA GLU A 527 -5.31 11.72 18.41
C GLU A 527 -5.40 13.21 18.81
N GLY A 528 -4.64 13.60 19.82
CA GLY A 528 -4.49 15.00 20.21
C GLY A 528 -5.64 15.56 21.05
N LYS A 529 -5.77 16.91 21.03
CA LYS A 529 -6.71 17.65 21.91
C LYS A 529 -8.18 17.26 21.64
N LEU A 530 -8.57 17.04 20.38
CA LEU A 530 -9.95 16.71 20.01
C LEU A 530 -10.35 15.31 20.50
N GLY A 531 -9.48 14.32 20.34
CA GLY A 531 -9.72 12.95 20.83
C GLY A 531 -9.84 12.91 22.36
N ASN A 532 -8.96 13.65 23.07
CA ASN A 532 -9.05 13.80 24.51
C ASN A 532 -10.34 14.50 24.95
N TRP A 533 -10.77 15.55 24.23
CA TRP A 533 -12.03 16.23 24.49
C TRP A 533 -13.23 15.29 24.33
N CYS A 534 -13.30 14.51 23.26
CA CYS A 534 -14.34 13.49 23.08
C CYS A 534 -14.39 12.50 24.24
N ASN A 535 -13.22 12.07 24.73
CA ASN A 535 -13.15 11.19 25.88
C ASN A 535 -13.65 11.89 27.16
N THR A 536 -13.35 13.18 27.32
CA THR A 536 -13.87 13.98 28.45
C THR A 536 -15.39 14.10 28.39
N GLN A 537 -15.98 14.32 27.20
CA GLN A 537 -17.44 14.33 27.03
C GLN A 537 -18.06 12.97 27.41
N ARG A 538 -17.47 11.86 27.00
CA ARG A 538 -17.91 10.51 27.36
C ARG A 538 -17.86 10.26 28.88
N ILE A 539 -16.78 10.73 29.52
CA ILE A 539 -16.64 10.63 30.99
C ILE A 539 -17.69 11.49 31.69
N ALA A 540 -17.89 12.74 31.24
CA ALA A 540 -18.89 13.65 31.79
C ALA A 540 -20.32 13.10 31.63
N TYR A 541 -20.64 12.53 30.49
CA TYR A 541 -21.90 11.84 30.22
C TYR A 541 -22.15 10.68 31.18
N LYS A 542 -21.16 9.79 31.35
CA LYS A 542 -21.24 8.66 32.30
C LYS A 542 -21.40 9.11 33.75
N LYS A 543 -20.83 10.25 34.11
CA LYS A 543 -20.98 10.84 35.46
C LYS A 543 -22.26 11.65 35.62
N GLY A 544 -23.05 11.85 34.55
CA GLY A 544 -24.27 12.69 34.61
C GLY A 544 -24.00 14.19 34.80
N THR A 545 -22.74 14.64 34.51
CA THR A 545 -22.32 16.04 34.73
C THR A 545 -22.35 16.87 33.43
N LEU A 546 -22.59 16.25 32.29
CA LEU A 546 -22.70 16.94 31.00
C LEU A 546 -24.09 17.58 30.87
N SER A 547 -24.16 18.84 30.39
CA SER A 547 -25.44 19.55 30.23
C SER A 547 -26.32 18.85 29.17
N LYS A 548 -27.65 18.92 29.39
CA LYS A 548 -28.63 18.33 28.45
C LYS A 548 -28.52 18.90 27.05
N ASP A 549 -28.20 20.20 26.90
CA ASP A 549 -28.02 20.86 25.61
C ASP A 549 -26.82 20.32 24.88
N TYR A 550 -25.70 20.08 25.57
CA TYR A 550 -24.50 19.47 24.95
C TYR A 550 -24.70 18.00 24.57
N ILE A 551 -25.47 17.27 25.36
CA ILE A 551 -25.89 15.89 25.02
C ILE A 551 -26.70 15.92 23.74
N SER A 552 -27.72 16.79 23.65
CA SER A 552 -28.58 16.91 22.47
C SER A 552 -27.78 17.25 21.20
N HIS A 553 -26.83 18.19 21.28
CA HIS A 553 -25.99 18.56 20.14
C HIS A 553 -25.09 17.38 19.67
N LEU A 554 -24.52 16.64 20.60
CA LEU A 554 -23.68 15.47 20.26
C LEU A 554 -24.52 14.32 19.69
N GLU A 555 -25.75 14.12 20.17
CA GLU A 555 -26.68 13.12 19.64
C GLU A 555 -27.17 13.48 18.23
N GLN A 556 -27.37 14.76 17.92
CA GLN A 556 -27.76 15.23 16.58
C GLN A 556 -26.74 14.86 15.50
N ILE A 557 -25.45 14.81 15.84
CA ILE A 557 -24.38 14.40 14.91
C ILE A 557 -24.09 12.90 15.01
N GLY A 558 -24.89 12.14 15.80
CA GLY A 558 -24.69 10.70 16.01
C GLY A 558 -23.45 10.35 16.79
N PHE A 559 -23.03 11.20 17.77
CA PHE A 559 -21.82 10.98 18.54
C PHE A 559 -21.90 9.69 19.37
N GLU A 560 -20.87 8.85 19.25
CA GLU A 560 -20.78 7.57 19.95
C GLU A 560 -20.31 7.75 21.39
N TRP A 561 -21.22 7.56 22.33
CA TRP A 561 -20.93 7.66 23.77
C TRP A 561 -20.07 6.50 24.30
N GLU A 562 -20.20 5.32 23.70
CA GLU A 562 -19.46 4.11 24.09
C GLU A 562 -18.55 3.60 22.97
N VAL A 563 -17.34 4.10 22.93
CA VAL A 563 -16.31 3.69 21.94
C VAL A 563 -15.95 2.20 22.06
N GLN A 564 -16.13 1.59 23.24
CA GLN A 564 -15.92 0.15 23.41
C GLN A 564 -16.99 -0.68 22.69
N ASP A 565 -18.22 -0.17 22.57
CA ASP A 565 -19.29 -0.91 21.90
C ASP A 565 -19.19 -0.84 20.39
N SER A 566 -18.88 0.31 19.81
CA SER A 566 -18.69 0.42 18.35
C SER A 566 -17.48 -0.38 17.85
N ARG A 567 -16.38 -0.35 18.59
CA ARG A 567 -15.19 -1.16 18.26
C ARG A 567 -15.47 -2.65 18.48
N TRP A 568 -16.22 -2.98 19.51
CA TRP A 568 -16.65 -4.34 19.77
C TRP A 568 -17.59 -4.84 18.65
N MET A 569 -18.57 -4.03 18.24
CA MET A 569 -19.49 -4.34 17.13
C MET A 569 -18.76 -4.47 15.80
N SER A 570 -17.81 -3.59 15.49
CA SER A 570 -16.97 -3.71 14.29
C SER A 570 -16.23 -5.07 14.25
N CYS A 571 -15.58 -5.45 15.36
CA CYS A 571 -14.93 -6.76 15.47
C CYS A 571 -15.93 -7.92 15.40
N PHE A 572 -17.15 -7.73 15.94
CA PHE A 572 -18.21 -8.73 15.89
C PHE A 572 -18.71 -8.95 14.45
N GLU A 573 -18.97 -7.88 13.70
CA GLU A 573 -19.41 -7.99 12.30
C GLU A 573 -18.29 -8.58 11.42
N GLU A 574 -17.02 -8.17 11.62
CA GLU A 574 -15.88 -8.81 10.94
C GLU A 574 -15.81 -10.31 11.27
N LEU A 575 -16.02 -10.69 12.53
CA LEU A 575 -16.05 -12.10 12.93
C LEU A 575 -17.22 -12.85 12.32
N LYS A 576 -18.41 -12.25 12.25
CA LYS A 576 -19.61 -12.82 11.64
C LYS A 576 -19.37 -13.14 10.17
N VAL A 577 -18.80 -12.21 9.42
CA VAL A 577 -18.41 -12.44 8.02
C VAL A 577 -17.38 -13.57 7.90
N PHE A 578 -16.34 -13.56 8.75
CA PHE A 578 -15.32 -14.59 8.76
C PHE A 578 -15.92 -15.98 9.05
N MET A 579 -16.78 -16.09 10.07
CA MET A 579 -17.39 -17.36 10.46
C MET A 579 -18.42 -17.86 9.41
N ALA A 580 -19.11 -16.95 8.74
CA ALA A 580 -20.01 -17.32 7.65
C ALA A 580 -19.26 -17.91 6.45
N LYS A 581 -18.06 -17.41 6.16
CA LYS A 581 -17.20 -17.87 5.06
C LYS A 581 -16.44 -19.16 5.43
N GLU A 582 -15.82 -19.18 6.59
CA GLU A 582 -14.87 -20.23 6.98
C GLU A 582 -15.49 -21.32 7.86
N HIS A 583 -16.73 -21.12 8.34
CA HIS A 583 -17.45 -22.02 9.26
C HIS A 583 -16.69 -22.38 10.54
N ARG A 584 -15.78 -21.49 10.98
CA ARG A 584 -14.94 -21.66 12.18
C ARG A 584 -14.48 -20.31 12.73
N CYS A 585 -13.97 -20.31 13.95
CA CYS A 585 -13.28 -19.13 14.50
C CYS A 585 -11.87 -18.95 13.91
N PRO A 586 -11.34 -17.71 13.86
CA PRO A 586 -9.99 -17.40 13.39
C PRO A 586 -8.91 -18.10 14.24
N LYS A 587 -7.86 -18.64 13.60
CA LYS A 587 -6.74 -19.33 14.25
C LYS A 587 -5.65 -18.34 14.67
N ARG A 588 -4.76 -18.80 15.56
CA ARG A 588 -3.63 -17.99 16.02
C ARG A 588 -2.67 -17.66 14.88
N GLY A 589 -2.45 -16.37 14.61
CA GLY A 589 -1.56 -15.88 13.56
C GLY A 589 -2.20 -15.80 12.18
N GLU A 590 -3.46 -16.19 12.01
CA GLU A 590 -4.18 -16.14 10.74
C GLU A 590 -4.91 -14.80 10.54
N HIS A 591 -5.50 -14.26 11.60
CA HIS A 591 -6.28 -13.04 11.54
C HIS A 591 -6.19 -12.24 12.85
N LYS A 592 -6.25 -10.89 12.76
CA LYS A 592 -6.28 -9.98 13.94
C LYS A 592 -7.41 -10.29 14.92
N LEU A 593 -8.53 -10.83 14.43
CA LEU A 593 -9.69 -11.21 15.24
C LEU A 593 -9.41 -12.37 16.22
N ASN A 594 -8.38 -13.19 16.01
CA ASN A 594 -8.07 -14.26 16.95
C ASN A 594 -7.77 -13.74 18.36
N THR A 595 -6.99 -12.66 18.47
CA THR A 595 -6.68 -12.01 19.74
C THR A 595 -7.96 -11.48 20.40
N TRP A 596 -8.84 -10.86 19.60
CA TRP A 596 -10.13 -10.37 20.09
C TRP A 596 -11.04 -11.52 20.56
N CYS A 597 -11.16 -12.62 19.81
CA CYS A 597 -11.91 -13.81 20.22
C CYS A 597 -11.41 -14.37 21.56
N ASN A 598 -10.08 -14.44 21.72
CA ASN A 598 -9.50 -14.90 22.99
C ASN A 598 -9.81 -13.95 24.14
N THR A 599 -9.84 -12.64 23.89
CA THR A 599 -10.27 -11.65 24.90
C THR A 599 -11.71 -11.86 25.31
N GLN A 600 -12.64 -12.16 24.37
CA GLN A 600 -14.04 -12.47 24.70
C GLN A 600 -14.15 -13.74 25.54
N ARG A 601 -13.42 -14.81 25.19
CA ARG A 601 -13.36 -16.06 25.97
C ARG A 601 -12.88 -15.82 27.41
N GLN A 602 -11.82 -15.04 27.57
CA GLN A 602 -11.29 -14.70 28.91
C GLN A 602 -12.24 -13.82 29.70
N ALA A 603 -12.89 -12.83 29.06
CA ALA A 603 -13.88 -11.97 29.69
C ALA A 603 -15.09 -12.77 30.19
N ARG A 604 -15.58 -13.75 29.40
CA ARG A 604 -16.66 -14.66 29.84
C ARG A 604 -16.25 -15.51 31.03
N LYS A 605 -15.05 -16.12 31.00
CA LYS A 605 -14.54 -16.93 32.13
C LYS A 605 -14.43 -16.14 33.43
N LYS A 606 -14.16 -14.84 33.32
CA LYS A 606 -14.07 -13.93 34.47
C LYS A 606 -15.43 -13.32 34.88
N GLY A 607 -16.53 -13.64 34.20
CA GLY A 607 -17.84 -13.04 34.42
C GLY A 607 -17.94 -11.56 34.06
N LEU A 608 -17.00 -11.04 33.27
CA LEU A 608 -16.89 -9.62 32.88
C LEU A 608 -17.53 -9.29 31.52
N LEU A 609 -18.00 -10.29 30.78
CA LEU A 609 -18.62 -10.08 29.48
C LEU A 609 -20.14 -9.86 29.66
N PRO A 610 -20.71 -8.75 29.15
CA PRO A 610 -22.14 -8.47 29.22
C PRO A 610 -22.97 -9.56 28.56
N ASN A 611 -24.13 -9.89 29.14
CA ASN A 611 -25.03 -10.94 28.62
C ASN A 611 -25.49 -10.68 27.20
N GLU A 612 -25.66 -9.41 26.79
CA GLU A 612 -26.02 -9.03 25.43
C GLU A 612 -24.94 -9.42 24.42
N ARG A 613 -23.66 -9.18 24.75
CA ARG A 613 -22.53 -9.59 23.90
C ARG A 613 -22.38 -11.11 23.84
N ILE A 614 -22.71 -11.81 24.91
CA ILE A 614 -22.74 -13.28 24.93
C ILE A 614 -23.80 -13.76 23.94
N ARG A 615 -25.04 -13.21 23.99
CA ARG A 615 -26.12 -13.56 23.08
C ARG A 615 -25.76 -13.29 21.61
N LEU A 616 -25.14 -12.16 21.32
CA LEU A 616 -24.69 -11.81 19.98
C LEU A 616 -23.64 -12.82 19.46
N LEU A 617 -22.66 -13.16 20.27
CA LEU A 617 -21.65 -14.17 19.90
C LEU A 617 -22.25 -15.57 19.75
N ASP A 618 -23.19 -15.94 20.60
CA ASP A 618 -23.92 -17.21 20.49
C ASP A 618 -24.74 -17.27 19.17
N SER A 619 -25.33 -16.14 18.75
CA SER A 619 -26.14 -16.06 17.52
C SER A 619 -25.37 -16.36 16.24
N ILE A 620 -24.05 -16.14 16.23
CA ILE A 620 -23.16 -16.49 15.11
C ILE A 620 -22.43 -17.81 15.31
N GLY A 621 -22.79 -18.59 16.33
CA GLY A 621 -22.15 -19.87 16.63
C GLY A 621 -20.71 -19.75 17.13
N PHE A 622 -20.41 -18.72 17.90
CA PHE A 622 -19.06 -18.47 18.39
C PHE A 622 -18.54 -19.61 19.30
N TRP A 623 -17.34 -20.07 19.01
CA TRP A 623 -16.71 -21.15 19.78
C TRP A 623 -16.08 -20.61 21.06
N TRP A 624 -16.76 -20.82 22.20
CA TRP A 624 -16.30 -20.36 23.50
C TRP A 624 -15.13 -21.15 24.06
N GLU A 625 -15.01 -22.41 23.72
CA GLU A 625 -13.85 -23.23 24.04
C GLU A 625 -12.98 -23.34 22.78
N GLN A 626 -11.65 -23.25 22.97
CA GLN A 626 -10.75 -23.59 21.89
C GLN A 626 -10.86 -25.09 21.65
N ASP A 627 -11.13 -25.48 20.44
CA ASP A 627 -11.02 -26.86 20.02
C ASP A 627 -9.54 -27.28 20.04
N LEU A 628 -9.12 -27.71 21.22
CA LEU A 628 -7.76 -28.20 21.47
C LEU A 628 -7.47 -29.47 20.68
N ASP A 629 -8.52 -30.22 20.27
CA ASP A 629 -8.37 -31.43 19.49
C ASP A 629 -8.07 -31.10 18.02
N SER A 630 -8.78 -30.17 17.42
CA SER A 630 -8.45 -29.70 16.07
C SER A 630 -7.04 -29.09 15.99
N LEU A 631 -6.66 -28.25 16.97
CA LEU A 631 -5.32 -27.67 17.02
C LEU A 631 -4.24 -28.75 17.20
N TRP A 632 -4.53 -29.76 18.01
CA TRP A 632 -3.62 -30.90 18.19
C TRP A 632 -3.46 -31.68 16.89
N MET A 633 -4.57 -31.98 16.19
CA MET A 633 -4.56 -32.69 14.90
C MET A 633 -3.80 -31.91 13.82
N GLU A 634 -3.94 -30.59 13.73
CA GLU A 634 -3.17 -29.77 12.80
C GLU A 634 -1.67 -29.87 13.03
N ASN A 635 -1.25 -29.74 14.28
CA ASN A 635 0.16 -29.88 14.62
C ASN A 635 0.65 -31.30 14.30
N TRP A 636 -0.19 -32.31 14.53
CA TRP A 636 0.12 -33.69 14.16
C TRP A 636 0.31 -33.87 12.64
N GLN A 637 -0.58 -33.30 11.83
CA GLN A 637 -0.47 -33.30 10.36
C GLN A 637 0.81 -32.61 9.87
N GLN A 638 1.20 -31.49 10.49
CA GLN A 638 2.48 -30.82 10.18
C GLN A 638 3.68 -31.73 10.49
N VAL A 639 3.64 -32.42 11.61
CA VAL A 639 4.68 -33.40 11.99
C VAL A 639 4.72 -34.57 11.02
N LEU A 640 3.57 -35.10 10.59
CA LEU A 640 3.48 -36.17 9.59
C LEU A 640 4.02 -35.71 8.23
N THR A 641 3.72 -34.49 7.82
CA THR A 641 4.25 -33.87 6.58
C THR A 641 5.78 -33.78 6.65
N TYR A 642 6.31 -33.35 7.79
CA TYR A 642 7.76 -33.35 8.02
C TYR A 642 8.34 -34.78 7.92
N TYR A 643 7.71 -35.75 8.57
CA TYR A 643 8.14 -37.15 8.54
C TYR A 643 8.13 -37.73 7.13
N LYS A 644 7.05 -37.51 6.36
CA LYS A 644 6.93 -37.96 4.96
C LYS A 644 8.03 -37.39 4.07
N LYS A 645 8.36 -36.10 4.27
CA LYS A 645 9.41 -35.39 3.51
C LYS A 645 10.82 -35.84 3.89
N HIS A 646 11.11 -35.97 5.19
CA HIS A 646 12.48 -36.20 5.69
C HIS A 646 12.74 -37.65 6.09
N LYS A 647 11.72 -38.52 6.06
CA LYS A 647 11.79 -39.93 6.49
C LYS A 647 12.34 -40.13 7.89
N ARG A 648 12.17 -39.13 8.77
CA ARG A 648 12.53 -39.15 10.19
C ARG A 648 11.67 -38.18 10.99
N TRP A 649 11.53 -38.43 12.27
CA TRP A 649 10.82 -37.52 13.18
C TRP A 649 11.67 -36.26 13.47
N PRO A 650 11.03 -35.08 13.63
CA PRO A 650 11.77 -33.84 13.91
C PRO A 650 12.41 -33.89 15.29
N LYS A 651 13.64 -33.34 15.39
CA LYS A 651 14.36 -33.19 16.66
C LYS A 651 13.78 -32.00 17.44
N SER A 652 14.00 -31.98 18.77
CA SER A 652 13.46 -30.93 19.67
C SER A 652 13.86 -29.50 19.30
N ASN A 653 14.98 -29.31 18.63
CA ASN A 653 15.49 -28.01 18.17
C ASN A 653 15.14 -27.68 16.70
N GLU A 654 14.40 -28.52 16.03
CA GLU A 654 13.99 -28.32 14.62
C GLU A 654 12.61 -27.67 14.53
N GLY A 655 12.55 -26.37 14.81
CA GLY A 655 11.38 -25.54 14.62
C GLY A 655 10.16 -25.93 15.47
N LYS A 656 8.96 -25.49 15.02
CA LYS A 656 7.70 -25.72 15.75
C LYS A 656 7.35 -27.21 15.87
N ALA A 657 7.57 -27.97 14.82
CA ALA A 657 7.25 -29.41 14.79
C ALA A 657 8.09 -30.19 15.80
N GLY A 658 9.40 -29.90 15.92
CA GLY A 658 10.29 -30.53 16.88
C GLY A 658 9.93 -30.20 18.33
N ALA A 659 9.66 -28.92 18.62
CA ALA A 659 9.19 -28.48 19.94
C ALA A 659 7.88 -29.14 20.33
N TRP A 660 6.93 -29.26 19.40
CA TRP A 660 5.65 -29.93 19.63
C TRP A 660 5.84 -31.44 19.93
N CYS A 661 6.66 -32.14 19.15
CA CYS A 661 6.98 -33.56 19.42
C CYS A 661 7.56 -33.75 20.82
N ASN A 662 8.46 -32.85 21.23
CA ASN A 662 9.03 -32.90 22.59
C ASN A 662 7.96 -32.69 23.68
N THR A 663 7.01 -31.78 23.42
CA THR A 663 5.85 -31.56 24.33
C THR A 663 5.00 -32.83 24.42
N GLN A 664 4.70 -33.53 23.31
CA GLN A 664 3.93 -34.77 23.35
C GLN A 664 4.65 -35.87 24.13
N ARG A 665 5.98 -35.99 24.00
CA ARG A 665 6.81 -36.93 24.79
C ARG A 665 6.71 -36.63 26.30
N LYS A 666 6.77 -35.36 26.67
CA LYS A 666 6.59 -34.93 28.08
C LYS A 666 5.19 -35.25 28.58
N ASN A 667 4.16 -34.90 27.80
CA ASN A 667 2.77 -35.15 28.17
C ASN A 667 2.48 -36.63 28.36
N ARG A 668 3.00 -37.52 27.47
CA ARG A 668 2.90 -38.98 27.67
C ARG A 668 3.56 -39.44 28.96
N LYS A 669 4.78 -38.95 29.24
CA LYS A 669 5.51 -39.29 30.47
C LYS A 669 4.78 -38.85 31.75
N GLN A 670 4.02 -37.77 31.66
CA GLN A 670 3.22 -37.18 32.75
C GLN A 670 1.79 -37.73 32.82
N GLY A 671 1.37 -38.65 31.91
CA GLY A 671 0.02 -39.17 31.84
C GLY A 671 -1.03 -38.15 31.38
N LEU A 672 -0.61 -37.04 30.75
CA LEU A 672 -1.47 -35.94 30.32
C LEU A 672 -1.95 -36.10 28.85
N LEU A 673 -1.49 -37.14 28.14
CA LEU A 673 -1.89 -37.40 26.76
C LEU A 673 -2.99 -38.46 26.75
N SER A 674 -4.08 -38.21 25.99
CA SER A 674 -5.19 -39.21 25.90
C SER A 674 -4.76 -40.47 25.18
N ALA A 675 -5.42 -41.58 25.49
CA ALA A 675 -5.15 -42.89 24.88
C ALA A 675 -5.35 -42.86 23.36
N GLU A 676 -6.35 -42.10 22.86
CA GLU A 676 -6.64 -41.94 21.44
C GLU A 676 -5.50 -41.24 20.70
N ARG A 677 -4.95 -40.18 21.29
CA ARG A 677 -3.81 -39.47 20.71
C ARG A 677 -2.54 -40.30 20.71
N ILE A 678 -2.32 -41.08 21.76
CA ILE A 678 -1.24 -42.04 21.82
C ILE A 678 -1.37 -43.07 20.71
N ALA A 679 -2.56 -43.67 20.55
CA ALA A 679 -2.83 -44.67 19.52
C ALA A 679 -2.61 -44.12 18.10
N LEU A 680 -3.07 -42.88 17.85
CA LEU A 680 -2.85 -42.21 16.55
C LEU A 680 -1.34 -41.98 16.24
N MET A 681 -0.54 -41.63 17.25
CA MET A 681 0.88 -41.45 17.08
C MET A 681 1.63 -42.76 16.96
N ASP A 682 1.23 -43.80 17.70
CA ASP A 682 1.77 -45.16 17.64
C ASP A 682 1.51 -45.81 16.29
N ALA A 683 0.32 -45.61 15.71
CA ALA A 683 -0.04 -46.12 14.38
C ALA A 683 0.89 -45.62 13.26
N GLU A 684 1.42 -44.43 13.38
CA GLU A 684 2.39 -43.88 12.43
C GLU A 684 3.85 -44.15 12.84
N GLY A 685 4.07 -44.94 13.89
CA GLY A 685 5.40 -45.30 14.38
C GLY A 685 6.16 -44.14 15.05
N PHE A 686 5.45 -43.26 15.76
CA PHE A 686 6.09 -42.14 16.44
C PHE A 686 7.03 -42.58 17.57
N ILE A 687 8.25 -42.07 17.55
CA ILE A 687 9.30 -42.43 18.52
C ILE A 687 9.15 -41.61 19.80
N TRP A 688 8.78 -42.25 20.90
CA TRP A 688 8.53 -41.60 22.18
C TRP A 688 9.78 -41.41 23.02
N THR A 689 10.74 -42.35 22.99
CA THR A 689 11.91 -42.35 23.83
C THR A 689 13.21 -42.55 23.04
N ILE A 690 14.36 -42.30 23.66
CA ILE A 690 15.65 -42.58 23.04
C ILE A 690 15.85 -44.11 22.88
N ASP A 691 15.19 -44.88 23.72
CA ASP A 691 15.23 -46.34 23.60
C ASP A 691 14.51 -46.84 22.34
N ASP A 692 13.42 -46.17 21.91
CA ASP A 692 12.74 -46.50 20.66
C ASP A 692 13.64 -46.23 19.45
N VAL A 693 14.42 -45.14 19.45
CA VAL A 693 15.45 -44.88 18.40
C VAL A 693 16.48 -45.95 18.38
N TRP A 694 16.91 -46.39 19.57
CA TRP A 694 17.90 -47.45 19.70
C TRP A 694 17.35 -48.79 19.14
N MET A 695 16.12 -49.16 19.48
CA MET A 695 15.44 -50.35 18.97
C MET A 695 15.22 -50.31 17.45
N GLU A 696 14.86 -49.18 16.88
CA GLU A 696 14.76 -48.97 15.43
C GLU A 696 16.10 -49.27 14.74
N ASN A 697 17.18 -48.72 15.26
CA ASN A 697 18.51 -48.97 14.70
C ASN A 697 18.95 -50.41 14.92
N TYR A 698 18.56 -51.06 16.02
CA TYR A 698 18.78 -52.46 16.27
C TYR A 698 18.04 -53.32 15.26
N GLY A 699 16.75 -53.03 14.97
CA GLY A 699 15.99 -53.74 13.92
C GLY A 699 16.60 -53.58 12.52
N LYS A 700 17.03 -52.36 12.16
CA LYS A 700 17.76 -52.10 10.91
C LYS A 700 19.10 -52.85 10.83
N LEU A 701 19.76 -53.01 11.95
CA LEU A 701 21.00 -53.78 12.01
C LEU A 701 20.75 -55.30 11.77
N GLN A 702 19.71 -55.86 12.36
CA GLN A 702 19.30 -57.26 12.12
C GLN A 702 18.96 -57.45 10.65
N GLN A 703 18.16 -56.60 10.06
CA GLN A 703 17.80 -56.64 8.64
C GLN A 703 19.02 -56.55 7.74
N PHE A 704 19.93 -55.59 7.99
CA PHE A 704 21.13 -55.44 7.22
C PHE A 704 22.01 -56.72 7.26
N PHE A 705 22.11 -57.35 8.44
CA PHE A 705 22.87 -58.60 8.57
C PHE A 705 22.22 -59.76 7.80
N LEU A 706 20.89 -59.87 7.85
CA LEU A 706 20.13 -60.88 7.10
C LEU A 706 20.28 -60.72 5.58
N GLU A 707 20.27 -59.48 5.09
CA GLU A 707 20.38 -59.19 3.66
C GLU A 707 21.80 -59.33 3.11
N ASN A 708 22.83 -58.97 3.91
CA ASN A 708 24.20 -58.86 3.43
C ASN A 708 25.15 -59.92 4.01
N ASN A 709 24.71 -60.74 4.98
CA ASN A 709 25.48 -61.74 5.72
C ASN A 709 26.83 -61.18 6.27
N ARG A 710 26.86 -59.88 6.58
CA ARG A 710 28.00 -59.17 7.18
C ARG A 710 27.52 -57.97 7.98
N TRP A 711 28.39 -57.46 8.84
CA TRP A 711 28.11 -56.24 9.61
C TRP A 711 28.54 -55.00 8.85
N PRO A 712 27.77 -53.86 9.01
CA PRO A 712 28.12 -52.63 8.35
C PRO A 712 29.40 -52.01 8.94
N THR A 713 30.27 -51.49 8.08
CA THR A 713 31.49 -50.81 8.50
C THR A 713 31.23 -49.36 8.92
N ALA A 714 32.05 -48.79 9.81
CA ALA A 714 31.81 -47.48 10.39
C ALA A 714 31.74 -46.32 9.38
N ARG A 715 32.33 -46.48 8.19
CA ARG A 715 32.34 -45.48 7.11
C ARG A 715 31.33 -45.73 6.00
N GLU A 716 30.64 -46.86 6.03
CA GLU A 716 29.75 -47.28 4.92
C GLU A 716 28.41 -46.56 4.93
N ASN A 717 27.78 -46.41 6.10
CA ASN A 717 26.49 -45.79 6.27
C ASN A 717 26.24 -45.34 7.72
N LYS A 718 25.06 -44.73 7.94
CA LYS A 718 24.66 -44.30 9.30
C LYS A 718 24.56 -45.45 10.31
N LEU A 719 24.22 -46.65 9.86
CA LEU A 719 24.10 -47.83 10.68
C LEU A 719 25.45 -48.32 11.14
N GLY A 720 26.48 -48.28 10.26
CA GLY A 720 27.87 -48.57 10.62
C GLY A 720 28.44 -47.59 11.63
N SER A 721 28.13 -46.30 11.48
CA SER A 721 28.46 -45.29 12.47
C SER A 721 27.77 -45.56 13.82
N TRP A 722 26.49 -45.98 13.81
CA TRP A 722 25.78 -46.37 15.02
C TRP A 722 26.43 -47.59 15.71
N CYS A 723 26.84 -48.62 14.96
CA CYS A 723 27.58 -49.76 15.48
C CYS A 723 28.86 -49.36 16.16
N PHE A 724 29.60 -48.40 15.57
CA PHE A 724 30.82 -47.84 16.16
C PHE A 724 30.53 -47.16 17.52
N VAL A 725 29.43 -46.40 17.59
CA VAL A 725 29.00 -45.76 18.85
C VAL A 725 28.68 -46.80 19.92
N GLN A 726 28.00 -47.94 19.57
CA GLN A 726 27.70 -49.00 20.55
C GLN A 726 28.99 -49.65 21.07
N ARG A 727 29.96 -49.93 20.21
CA ARG A 727 31.28 -50.45 20.62
C ARG A 727 32.02 -49.51 21.56
N ARG A 728 31.98 -48.20 21.25
CA ARG A 728 32.58 -47.16 22.07
C ARG A 728 31.87 -47.02 23.43
N ALA A 729 30.54 -47.09 23.45
CA ALA A 729 29.73 -47.02 24.66
C ALA A 729 30.04 -48.25 25.59
N LEU A 730 30.18 -49.46 25.01
CA LEU A 730 30.59 -50.63 25.80
C LEU A 730 31.97 -50.45 26.41
N LYS A 731 32.95 -49.96 25.61
CA LYS A 731 34.33 -49.73 26.06
C LYS A 731 34.42 -48.70 27.18
N LYS A 732 33.50 -47.76 27.22
CA LYS A 732 33.39 -46.72 28.27
C LYS A 732 32.53 -47.13 29.46
N GLY A 733 31.88 -48.29 29.44
CA GLY A 733 30.93 -48.68 30.47
C GLY A 733 29.60 -47.94 30.45
N GLU A 734 29.31 -47.23 29.38
CA GLU A 734 28.10 -46.38 29.23
C GLU A 734 26.92 -47.14 28.57
N LEU A 735 27.13 -48.37 28.09
CA LEU A 735 26.09 -49.18 27.46
C LEU A 735 25.27 -49.93 28.50
N SER A 736 23.93 -49.76 28.46
CA SER A 736 23.07 -50.44 29.41
C SER A 736 23.14 -51.98 29.25
N PRO A 737 22.99 -52.76 30.33
CA PRO A 737 23.03 -54.23 30.27
C PRO A 737 22.01 -54.78 29.27
N THR A 738 20.79 -54.28 29.26
CA THR A 738 19.72 -54.72 28.35
C THR A 738 20.10 -54.51 26.86
N ARG A 739 20.75 -53.39 26.53
CA ARG A 739 21.20 -53.13 25.15
C ARG A 739 22.37 -54.01 24.75
N LYS A 740 23.23 -54.31 25.70
CA LYS A 740 24.33 -55.26 25.48
C LYS A 740 23.79 -56.67 25.21
N ASP A 741 22.84 -57.15 26.03
CA ASP A 741 22.20 -58.46 25.85
C ASP A 741 21.48 -58.59 24.50
N LEU A 742 20.82 -57.54 24.04
CA LEU A 742 20.15 -57.53 22.73
C LEU A 742 21.17 -57.64 21.59
N LEU A 743 22.28 -56.94 21.65
CA LEU A 743 23.36 -57.02 20.65
C LEU A 743 24.10 -58.35 20.70
N ASP A 744 24.30 -58.92 21.89
CA ASP A 744 24.89 -60.26 22.06
C ASP A 744 24.02 -61.37 21.47
N LYS A 745 22.66 -61.28 21.58
CA LYS A 745 21.70 -62.22 20.97
C LYS A 745 21.83 -62.31 19.46
N ILE A 746 22.24 -61.24 18.78
CA ILE A 746 22.49 -61.23 17.33
C ILE A 746 23.92 -61.48 16.94
N ALA A 747 24.77 -61.90 17.89
CA ALA A 747 26.19 -62.13 17.71
C ALA A 747 26.97 -60.92 17.17
N PHE A 748 26.59 -59.72 17.66
CA PHE A 748 27.21 -58.46 17.22
C PHE A 748 28.71 -58.45 17.56
N PRO A 749 29.59 -58.11 16.57
CA PRO A 749 31.05 -58.14 16.81
C PRO A 749 31.48 -56.89 17.60
N TRP A 750 31.89 -57.09 18.83
CA TRP A 750 32.34 -56.02 19.70
C TRP A 750 33.79 -55.58 19.37
N THR A 751 34.60 -56.48 18.81
CA THR A 751 35.92 -56.21 18.29
C THR A 751 35.93 -56.38 16.78
N LEU A 752 36.46 -55.40 16.06
CA LEU A 752 36.74 -55.58 14.63
C LEU A 752 38.08 -56.26 14.52
N LYS A 753 38.11 -57.46 13.90
CA LYS A 753 39.37 -58.10 13.47
C LYS A 753 39.98 -57.35 12.30
#